data_98c3682b186cd688c0b36d39c9373532
#
_entry.id   98c3682b186cd688c0b36d39c9373532
#
_cell.length_a   1.000
_cell.length_b   1.000
_cell.length_c   1.000
_cell.angle_alpha   90.00
_cell.angle_beta   90.00
_cell.angle_gamma   90.00
#
_symmetry.space_group_name_H-M   'P 1'
#
loop_
_entity.id
_entity.type
_entity.pdbx_description
1 polymer ?
#
loop_
_entity_poly.entity_id
_entity_poly.type
_entity_poly.pdbx_seq_one_letter_code
_entity_poly.pdbx_strand_id
1 'polypeptide(L)'
;MEKLKPELLAPVGNTESFYAAINAGADAVFLGLQEFNARGRASNFNRPMLRLAVRKAKEKNVKVYITLNVLIKNSEIDQLIDILSFLEAIGVDGIIIQDWGVFYLARKYFPKLRLHASTQMAVHNSVGVNFGAEKGIVRTVLARELTLPELETIASRSKAELEVFVHGALCYSFSGMCMFSSFAGGQGANRGLCKQSCRRVYQDGAEQHALFSLKDNQQIQNLRRLGEIGVSSLKIEGRMKSADYVYQVCKAYRMAIDFPEKTDVAAKLLELDMGREKTSWFLGGNVSESIARDSSTGICIGKVENVARNSISFCSSIGLEEGYRIRIRKKNDEEQLYIKLEKFSLNGNTYQVSTDLLSKIEKGDDVLLVRLKTQSFPSRLGNVNTLPELKKPFVRRNEIKKDFAYDNGKLQKSMLFVRIGGPEWLPKLRFDDYDAVILSYKRTDWEKFDFQSVVYQQNIQKIWIELPKFISEKHLEFYRNLASKGFSAGFIRFFISHLSQKTLLLQRSIASCNENVYVLNDASARMMATEKIQNFTYPLENDLENLLSMSNKQGIVPLYFYPELFYSRMPVSQQSESIVVADETNKKFRTAVKDGITIVYPSIPVSLIHYRKQLEKNGFSRFLIDYSGEIMTANVVKRILKKFIDSEAVQPSTNFNFKLGLK
;
A
#
# COMPACT_ATOMS: atom_id res chain seq x y z
N MET A 1 -7.78 -26.12 25.10
CA MET A 1 -7.12 -26.11 23.76
C MET A 1 -5.86 -25.26 23.90
N GLU A 2 -4.68 -25.87 23.76
CA GLU A 2 -3.44 -25.09 23.60
C GLU A 2 -3.61 -24.13 22.42
N LYS A 3 -3.53 -22.83 22.68
CA LYS A 3 -3.56 -21.85 21.59
C LYS A 3 -2.32 -22.05 20.74
N LEU A 4 -2.50 -22.37 19.47
CA LEU A 4 -1.40 -22.49 18.50
C LEU A 4 -0.56 -21.21 18.56
N LYS A 5 0.75 -21.37 18.70
CA LYS A 5 1.70 -20.25 18.60
C LYS A 5 1.56 -19.61 17.21
N PRO A 6 1.50 -18.27 17.10
CA PRO A 6 1.42 -17.62 15.80
C PRO A 6 2.70 -17.86 14.99
N GLU A 7 2.55 -18.04 13.67
CA GLU A 7 3.64 -18.19 12.71
C GLU A 7 4.50 -16.93 12.66
N LEU A 8 5.82 -17.04 12.79
CA LEU A 8 6.77 -15.95 12.59
C LEU A 8 7.15 -15.88 11.10
N LEU A 9 6.70 -14.84 10.41
CA LEU A 9 6.92 -14.63 8.96
C LEU A 9 8.00 -13.58 8.70
N ALA A 10 9.15 -14.04 8.19
CA ALA A 10 10.34 -13.23 7.99
C ALA A 10 10.48 -12.69 6.56
N PRO A 11 11.00 -11.44 6.40
CA PRO A 11 11.26 -10.84 5.09
C PRO A 11 12.55 -11.38 4.47
N VAL A 12 12.51 -11.71 3.17
CA VAL A 12 13.68 -12.18 2.43
C VAL A 12 13.82 -11.40 1.13
N GLY A 13 14.94 -10.67 0.99
CA GLY A 13 15.28 -9.90 -0.20
C GLY A 13 16.39 -10.50 -1.07
N ASN A 14 17.19 -11.39 -0.50
CA ASN A 14 18.33 -12.05 -1.16
C ASN A 14 18.68 -13.37 -0.44
N THR A 15 19.69 -14.07 -0.94
CA THR A 15 20.16 -15.36 -0.38
C THR A 15 20.65 -15.25 1.06
N GLU A 16 21.39 -14.22 1.39
CA GLU A 16 21.94 -14.04 2.75
C GLU A 16 20.82 -13.84 3.77
N SER A 17 19.82 -12.99 3.45
CA SER A 17 18.64 -12.79 4.30
C SER A 17 17.74 -14.04 4.38
N PHE A 18 17.75 -14.92 3.36
CA PHE A 18 17.07 -16.21 3.43
C PHE A 18 17.68 -17.12 4.51
N TYR A 19 19.00 -17.27 4.52
CA TYR A 19 19.66 -18.07 5.56
C TYR A 19 19.56 -17.40 6.94
N ALA A 20 19.64 -16.08 6.99
CA ALA A 20 19.47 -15.32 8.23
C ALA A 20 18.09 -15.59 8.88
N ALA A 21 17.00 -15.55 8.09
CA ALA A 21 15.66 -15.82 8.56
C ALA A 21 15.51 -17.25 9.10
N ILE A 22 15.99 -18.26 8.36
CA ILE A 22 15.91 -19.68 8.76
C ILE A 22 16.72 -19.92 10.04
N ASN A 23 17.95 -19.43 10.09
CA ASN A 23 18.84 -19.63 11.24
C ASN A 23 18.33 -18.89 12.51
N ALA A 24 17.52 -17.84 12.33
CA ALA A 24 16.88 -17.13 13.42
C ALA A 24 15.56 -17.77 13.90
N GLY A 25 15.10 -18.88 13.29
CA GLY A 25 13.91 -19.62 13.70
C GLY A 25 12.61 -19.07 13.11
N ALA A 26 12.62 -18.50 11.91
CA ALA A 26 11.38 -18.16 11.21
C ALA A 26 10.61 -19.42 10.80
N ASP A 27 9.28 -19.42 11.00
CA ASP A 27 8.39 -20.51 10.57
C ASP A 27 8.06 -20.41 9.07
N ALA A 28 8.09 -19.19 8.55
CA ALA A 28 7.86 -18.91 7.14
C ALA A 28 8.68 -17.72 6.66
N VAL A 29 8.94 -17.70 5.36
CA VAL A 29 9.59 -16.56 4.70
C VAL A 29 8.73 -16.03 3.56
N PHE A 30 8.72 -14.70 3.36
CA PHE A 30 8.12 -14.12 2.17
C PHE A 30 9.19 -13.42 1.34
N LEU A 31 9.15 -13.70 0.04
CA LEU A 31 10.11 -13.20 -0.93
C LEU A 31 9.44 -12.87 -2.27
N GLY A 32 10.15 -12.18 -3.15
CA GLY A 32 9.66 -11.80 -4.47
C GLY A 32 10.52 -12.34 -5.59
N LEU A 33 9.89 -12.58 -6.73
CA LEU A 33 10.58 -12.65 -7.99
C LEU A 33 11.09 -11.26 -8.40
N GLN A 34 11.96 -11.19 -9.40
CA GLN A 34 12.39 -9.92 -10.00
C GLN A 34 11.21 -9.15 -10.59
N GLU A 35 10.16 -9.88 -11.01
CA GLU A 35 8.92 -9.35 -11.57
C GLU A 35 7.80 -9.30 -10.51
N PHE A 36 6.85 -8.41 -10.69
CA PHE A 36 5.54 -8.32 -10.02
C PHE A 36 5.56 -8.31 -8.49
N ASN A 37 6.49 -7.59 -7.87
CA ASN A 37 6.53 -7.45 -6.43
C ASN A 37 6.66 -5.99 -5.95
N ALA A 38 6.10 -5.68 -4.78
CA ALA A 38 6.07 -4.33 -4.20
C ALA A 38 7.45 -3.79 -3.75
N ARG A 39 8.51 -4.56 -3.87
CA ARG A 39 9.89 -4.18 -3.57
C ARG A 39 10.79 -4.39 -4.79
N GLY A 40 10.44 -3.76 -5.91
CA GLY A 40 11.15 -3.88 -7.19
C GLY A 40 12.65 -3.52 -7.12
N ARG A 41 13.04 -2.70 -6.12
CA ARG A 41 14.45 -2.32 -5.90
C ARG A 41 15.25 -3.32 -5.06
N ALA A 42 14.63 -4.33 -4.46
CA ALA A 42 15.36 -5.42 -3.80
C ALA A 42 16.04 -6.32 -4.85
N SER A 43 17.07 -7.08 -4.45
CA SER A 43 17.76 -8.01 -5.37
C SER A 43 16.81 -9.07 -5.94
N ASN A 44 15.85 -9.53 -5.11
CA ASN A 44 14.84 -10.52 -5.46
C ASN A 44 15.42 -11.84 -6.03
N PHE A 45 14.57 -12.78 -6.36
CA PHE A 45 14.97 -14.10 -6.83
C PHE A 45 14.61 -14.26 -8.31
N ASN A 46 15.53 -14.79 -9.10
CA ASN A 46 15.18 -15.34 -10.40
C ASN A 46 14.54 -16.74 -10.23
N ARG A 47 13.93 -17.29 -11.28
CA ARG A 47 13.23 -18.57 -11.22
C ARG A 47 14.12 -19.75 -10.77
N PRO A 48 15.37 -19.93 -11.26
CA PRO A 48 16.25 -20.99 -10.76
C PRO A 48 16.59 -20.84 -9.26
N MET A 49 16.92 -19.64 -8.80
CA MET A 49 17.21 -19.38 -7.39
C MET A 49 15.98 -19.64 -6.51
N LEU A 50 14.77 -19.28 -6.98
CA LEU A 50 13.55 -19.54 -6.24
C LEU A 50 13.31 -21.03 -6.07
N ARG A 51 13.56 -21.87 -7.10
CA ARG A 51 13.46 -23.33 -6.97
C ARG A 51 14.40 -23.88 -5.90
N LEU A 52 15.62 -23.37 -5.83
CA LEU A 52 16.58 -23.76 -4.77
C LEU A 52 16.09 -23.31 -3.39
N ALA A 53 15.59 -22.07 -3.28
CA ALA A 53 15.07 -21.55 -2.02
C ALA A 53 13.89 -22.38 -1.49
N VAL A 54 12.91 -22.72 -2.35
CA VAL A 54 11.78 -23.59 -1.99
C VAL A 54 12.24 -24.96 -1.52
N ARG A 55 13.19 -25.59 -2.22
CA ARG A 55 13.76 -26.89 -1.79
C ARG A 55 14.44 -26.79 -0.43
N LYS A 56 15.31 -25.77 -0.25
CA LYS A 56 16.04 -25.55 1.00
C LYS A 56 15.12 -25.24 2.18
N ALA A 57 14.07 -24.45 1.96
CA ALA A 57 13.08 -24.15 2.99
C ALA A 57 12.31 -25.43 3.41
N LYS A 58 11.90 -26.26 2.45
CA LYS A 58 11.25 -27.58 2.73
C LYS A 58 12.15 -28.51 3.55
N GLU A 59 13.46 -28.55 3.26
CA GLU A 59 14.44 -29.34 4.04
C GLU A 59 14.49 -28.88 5.53
N LYS A 60 14.07 -27.65 5.81
CA LYS A 60 14.06 -27.03 7.15
C LYS A 60 12.67 -26.85 7.74
N ASN A 61 11.62 -27.38 7.10
CA ASN A 61 10.21 -27.21 7.48
C ASN A 61 9.78 -25.72 7.55
N VAL A 62 10.37 -24.85 6.73
CA VAL A 62 10.02 -23.43 6.62
C VAL A 62 9.16 -23.22 5.39
N LYS A 63 8.01 -22.54 5.55
CA LYS A 63 7.11 -22.22 4.43
C LYS A 63 7.64 -21.06 3.59
N VAL A 64 7.30 -21.08 2.30
CA VAL A 64 7.70 -20.03 1.35
C VAL A 64 6.48 -19.39 0.72
N TYR A 65 6.29 -18.09 0.96
CA TYR A 65 5.23 -17.28 0.35
C TYR A 65 5.80 -16.31 -0.66
N ILE A 66 5.23 -16.30 -1.87
CA ILE A 66 5.70 -15.45 -2.96
C ILE A 66 4.84 -14.19 -3.07
N THR A 67 5.49 -13.04 -3.10
CA THR A 67 4.78 -11.77 -3.32
C THR A 67 4.54 -11.54 -4.80
N LEU A 68 3.26 -11.52 -5.20
CA LEU A 68 2.72 -11.00 -6.46
C LEU A 68 1.77 -9.82 -6.14
N ASN A 69 2.25 -8.93 -5.29
CA ASN A 69 1.44 -7.92 -4.61
C ASN A 69 1.61 -6.53 -5.23
N VAL A 70 1.52 -6.46 -6.55
CA VAL A 70 1.46 -5.24 -7.34
C VAL A 70 0.28 -5.30 -8.29
N LEU A 71 -0.12 -4.16 -8.80
CA LEU A 71 -1.09 -4.06 -9.88
C LEU A 71 -0.46 -4.53 -11.20
N ILE A 72 -1.23 -5.21 -12.02
CA ILE A 72 -0.79 -5.79 -13.28
C ILE A 72 -1.39 -5.00 -14.45
N LYS A 73 -0.55 -4.57 -15.39
CA LYS A 73 -1.02 -3.97 -16.64
C LYS A 73 -1.54 -5.04 -17.60
N ASN A 74 -2.39 -4.63 -18.51
CA ASN A 74 -2.98 -5.55 -19.49
C ASN A 74 -1.93 -6.24 -20.37
N SER A 75 -0.87 -5.55 -20.75
CA SER A 75 0.26 -6.10 -21.53
C SER A 75 1.09 -7.14 -20.77
N GLU A 76 0.97 -7.23 -19.44
CA GLU A 76 1.75 -8.12 -18.58
C GLU A 76 1.05 -9.46 -18.29
N ILE A 77 -0.18 -9.64 -18.77
CA ILE A 77 -0.99 -10.83 -18.47
C ILE A 77 -0.32 -12.13 -18.92
N ASP A 78 0.31 -12.16 -20.10
CA ASP A 78 0.99 -13.36 -20.59
C ASP A 78 2.14 -13.79 -19.67
N GLN A 79 2.92 -12.82 -19.21
CA GLN A 79 4.00 -13.07 -18.27
C GLN A 79 3.47 -13.51 -16.89
N LEU A 80 2.35 -12.93 -16.45
CA LEU A 80 1.69 -13.33 -15.20
C LEU A 80 1.22 -14.78 -15.25
N ILE A 81 0.58 -15.21 -16.34
CA ILE A 81 0.14 -16.59 -16.55
C ILE A 81 1.33 -17.55 -16.42
N ASP A 82 2.47 -17.23 -17.04
CA ASP A 82 3.69 -18.04 -16.95
C ASP A 82 4.23 -18.14 -15.51
N ILE A 83 4.18 -17.04 -14.78
CA ILE A 83 4.63 -17.02 -13.38
C ILE A 83 3.70 -17.85 -12.50
N LEU A 84 2.38 -17.70 -12.62
CA LEU A 84 1.43 -18.50 -11.85
C LEU A 84 1.61 -20.01 -12.12
N SER A 85 1.75 -20.39 -13.39
CA SER A 85 2.04 -21.76 -13.78
C SER A 85 3.35 -22.28 -13.20
N PHE A 86 4.41 -21.48 -13.24
CA PHE A 86 5.70 -21.82 -12.66
C PHE A 86 5.61 -22.01 -11.14
N LEU A 87 4.94 -21.10 -10.42
CA LEU A 87 4.81 -21.14 -8.97
C LEU A 87 4.00 -22.38 -8.52
N GLU A 88 2.92 -22.70 -9.24
CA GLU A 88 2.16 -23.92 -8.98
C GLU A 88 3.01 -25.18 -9.19
N ALA A 89 3.81 -25.22 -10.27
CA ALA A 89 4.67 -26.35 -10.60
C ALA A 89 5.79 -26.61 -9.59
N ILE A 90 6.38 -25.54 -9.01
CA ILE A 90 7.41 -25.73 -7.97
C ILE A 90 6.84 -25.96 -6.57
N GLY A 91 5.52 -25.80 -6.39
CA GLY A 91 4.80 -26.07 -5.16
C GLY A 91 5.20 -25.13 -4.02
N VAL A 92 5.05 -23.81 -4.22
CA VAL A 92 5.17 -22.81 -3.16
C VAL A 92 4.00 -22.96 -2.16
N ASP A 93 4.21 -22.54 -0.91
CA ASP A 93 3.19 -22.69 0.14
C ASP A 93 2.05 -21.66 0.03
N GLY A 94 2.25 -20.58 -0.71
CA GLY A 94 1.22 -19.59 -1.02
C GLY A 94 1.73 -18.41 -1.82
N ILE A 95 0.81 -17.62 -2.35
CA ILE A 95 1.10 -16.34 -3.02
C ILE A 95 0.35 -15.20 -2.35
N ILE A 96 1.03 -14.08 -2.17
CA ILE A 96 0.47 -12.85 -1.57
C ILE A 96 0.12 -11.90 -2.71
N ILE A 97 -1.17 -11.61 -2.87
CA ILE A 97 -1.71 -10.91 -4.04
C ILE A 97 -2.37 -9.57 -3.69
N GLN A 98 -2.42 -8.64 -4.65
CA GLN A 98 -3.18 -7.39 -4.57
C GLN A 98 -4.22 -7.28 -5.69
N ASP A 99 -3.88 -7.65 -6.90
CA ASP A 99 -4.66 -7.44 -8.13
C ASP A 99 -5.78 -8.47 -8.27
N TRP A 100 -7.01 -8.02 -8.57
CA TRP A 100 -8.17 -8.90 -8.75
C TRP A 100 -8.06 -9.76 -10.02
N GLY A 101 -7.27 -9.36 -11.01
CA GLY A 101 -6.96 -10.19 -12.18
C GLY A 101 -6.04 -11.34 -11.82
N VAL A 102 -5.03 -11.11 -10.96
CA VAL A 102 -4.19 -12.18 -10.38
C VAL A 102 -5.07 -13.16 -9.59
N PHE A 103 -5.98 -12.63 -8.76
CA PHE A 103 -6.95 -13.45 -8.03
C PHE A 103 -7.79 -14.32 -8.98
N TYR A 104 -8.39 -13.71 -10.01
CA TYR A 104 -9.25 -14.42 -10.97
C TYR A 104 -8.51 -15.55 -11.67
N LEU A 105 -7.32 -15.25 -12.21
CA LEU A 105 -6.50 -16.23 -12.92
C LEU A 105 -6.05 -17.38 -12.00
N ALA A 106 -5.54 -17.05 -10.81
CA ALA A 106 -5.07 -18.04 -9.85
C ALA A 106 -6.20 -19.00 -9.41
N ARG A 107 -7.38 -18.45 -9.05
CA ARG A 107 -8.52 -19.26 -8.61
C ARG A 107 -9.06 -20.19 -9.68
N LYS A 108 -9.14 -19.72 -10.93
CA LYS A 108 -9.76 -20.46 -12.02
C LYS A 108 -8.81 -21.47 -12.68
N TYR A 109 -7.54 -21.09 -12.87
CA TYR A 109 -6.60 -21.85 -13.69
C TYR A 109 -5.43 -22.49 -12.94
N PHE A 110 -5.15 -22.02 -11.70
CA PHE A 110 -4.06 -22.50 -10.86
C PHE A 110 -4.54 -22.80 -9.44
N PRO A 111 -5.50 -23.73 -9.26
CA PRO A 111 -6.23 -23.94 -8.01
C PRO A 111 -5.38 -24.48 -6.86
N LYS A 112 -4.17 -24.99 -7.13
CA LYS A 112 -3.25 -25.49 -6.09
C LYS A 112 -2.53 -24.34 -5.38
N LEU A 113 -2.54 -23.12 -5.94
CA LEU A 113 -1.95 -21.95 -5.30
C LEU A 113 -2.85 -21.46 -4.16
N ARG A 114 -2.34 -21.44 -2.94
CA ARG A 114 -3.01 -20.84 -1.79
C ARG A 114 -2.88 -19.32 -1.87
N LEU A 115 -4.00 -18.61 -1.72
CA LEU A 115 -4.04 -17.16 -1.89
C LEU A 115 -4.08 -16.45 -0.54
N HIS A 116 -3.16 -15.51 -0.35
CA HIS A 116 -3.14 -14.59 0.76
C HIS A 116 -3.43 -13.17 0.25
N ALA A 117 -4.41 -12.49 0.86
CA ALA A 117 -4.66 -11.08 0.55
C ALA A 117 -3.51 -10.23 1.08
N SER A 118 -2.88 -9.44 0.22
CA SER A 118 -1.88 -8.45 0.63
C SER A 118 -2.50 -7.34 1.47
N THR A 119 -1.72 -6.74 2.37
CA THR A 119 -2.12 -5.49 3.04
C THR A 119 -2.48 -4.37 2.04
N GLN A 120 -1.94 -4.44 0.82
CA GLN A 120 -2.27 -3.49 -0.26
C GLN A 120 -3.67 -3.66 -0.84
N MET A 121 -4.40 -4.73 -0.50
CA MET A 121 -5.85 -4.84 -0.75
C MET A 121 -6.68 -4.03 0.26
N ALA A 122 -6.03 -3.37 1.22
CA ALA A 122 -6.64 -2.48 2.20
C ALA A 122 -7.77 -3.12 3.04
N VAL A 123 -7.70 -4.40 3.33
CA VAL A 123 -8.68 -5.09 4.16
C VAL A 123 -8.53 -4.63 5.62
N HIS A 124 -9.61 -4.06 6.17
CA HIS A 124 -9.58 -3.35 7.46
C HIS A 124 -10.80 -3.60 8.36
N ASN A 125 -11.64 -4.58 8.00
CA ASN A 125 -12.80 -4.98 8.80
C ASN A 125 -13.18 -6.44 8.54
N SER A 126 -14.05 -7.00 9.37
CA SER A 126 -14.48 -8.40 9.28
C SER A 126 -15.22 -8.72 7.98
N VAL A 127 -15.94 -7.77 7.43
CA VAL A 127 -16.65 -7.91 6.14
C VAL A 127 -15.64 -8.15 5.02
N GLY A 128 -14.52 -7.41 5.00
CA GLY A 128 -13.43 -7.60 4.03
C GLY A 128 -12.77 -8.98 4.15
N VAL A 129 -12.45 -9.40 5.37
CA VAL A 129 -11.85 -10.72 5.63
C VAL A 129 -12.77 -11.85 5.18
N ASN A 130 -14.04 -11.80 5.58
CA ASN A 130 -15.00 -12.86 5.31
C ASN A 130 -15.37 -12.95 3.82
N PHE A 131 -15.48 -11.82 3.12
CA PHE A 131 -15.61 -11.81 1.67
C PHE A 131 -14.45 -12.52 0.98
N GLY A 132 -13.21 -12.23 1.39
CA GLY A 132 -12.02 -12.91 0.88
C GLY A 132 -12.06 -14.41 1.15
N ALA A 133 -12.41 -14.82 2.37
CA ALA A 133 -12.54 -16.22 2.78
C ALA A 133 -13.56 -17.00 1.92
N GLU A 134 -14.74 -16.41 1.69
CA GLU A 134 -15.79 -16.99 0.84
C GLU A 134 -15.33 -17.17 -0.62
N LYS A 135 -14.41 -16.32 -1.08
CA LYS A 135 -13.79 -16.45 -2.41
C LYS A 135 -12.58 -17.40 -2.44
N GLY A 136 -12.14 -17.90 -1.27
CA GLY A 136 -11.03 -18.86 -1.15
C GLY A 136 -9.67 -18.20 -0.90
N ILE A 137 -9.64 -16.98 -0.40
CA ILE A 137 -8.45 -16.40 0.25
C ILE A 137 -8.34 -17.06 1.63
N VAL A 138 -7.23 -17.75 1.86
CA VAL A 138 -7.03 -18.52 3.11
C VAL A 138 -6.45 -17.67 4.24
N ARG A 139 -5.75 -16.58 3.91
CA ARG A 139 -5.13 -15.66 4.86
C ARG A 139 -5.26 -14.22 4.41
N THR A 140 -5.55 -13.32 5.33
CA THR A 140 -5.61 -11.88 5.07
C THR A 140 -4.55 -11.13 5.88
N VAL A 141 -3.66 -10.42 5.17
CA VAL A 141 -2.76 -9.44 5.79
C VAL A 141 -3.55 -8.17 6.00
N LEU A 142 -3.91 -7.89 7.23
CA LEU A 142 -4.72 -6.73 7.59
C LEU A 142 -4.00 -5.41 7.35
N ALA A 143 -4.77 -4.36 7.17
CA ALA A 143 -4.27 -2.99 7.18
C ALA A 143 -3.57 -2.69 8.51
N ARG A 144 -2.50 -1.88 8.48
CA ARG A 144 -1.67 -1.58 9.64
C ARG A 144 -2.26 -0.50 10.55
N GLU A 145 -3.28 0.16 10.07
CA GLU A 145 -3.94 1.30 10.69
C GLU A 145 -5.13 0.88 11.58
N LEU A 146 -5.10 -0.35 12.12
CA LEU A 146 -6.12 -0.88 13.01
C LEU A 146 -5.71 -0.75 14.47
N THR A 147 -6.67 -0.36 15.32
CA THR A 147 -6.52 -0.37 16.77
C THR A 147 -6.68 -1.79 17.31
N LEU A 148 -6.17 -2.04 18.52
CA LEU A 148 -6.30 -3.36 19.14
C LEU A 148 -7.77 -3.79 19.32
N PRO A 149 -8.71 -2.94 19.80
CA PRO A 149 -10.13 -3.30 19.86
C PRO A 149 -10.77 -3.61 18.49
N GLU A 150 -10.38 -2.87 17.43
CA GLU A 150 -10.82 -3.20 16.06
C GLU A 150 -10.32 -4.59 15.64
N LEU A 151 -9.05 -4.88 15.90
CA LEU A 151 -8.45 -6.17 15.59
C LEU A 151 -9.09 -7.33 16.35
N GLU A 152 -9.39 -7.15 17.65
CA GLU A 152 -10.12 -8.14 18.46
C GLU A 152 -11.50 -8.43 17.88
N THR A 153 -12.23 -7.39 17.50
CA THR A 153 -13.56 -7.55 16.91
C THR A 153 -13.48 -8.27 15.54
N ILE A 154 -12.50 -7.90 14.70
CA ILE A 154 -12.26 -8.57 13.42
C ILE A 154 -11.92 -10.03 13.65
N ALA A 155 -11.00 -10.34 14.57
CA ALA A 155 -10.56 -11.70 14.85
C ALA A 155 -11.71 -12.60 15.33
N SER A 156 -12.57 -12.08 16.20
CA SER A 156 -13.73 -12.83 16.71
C SER A 156 -14.76 -13.19 15.64
N ARG A 157 -14.77 -12.48 14.50
CA ARG A 157 -15.72 -12.63 13.41
C ARG A 157 -15.13 -13.25 12.15
N SER A 158 -13.81 -13.44 12.12
CA SER A 158 -13.08 -13.86 10.91
C SER A 158 -13.21 -15.33 10.61
N LYS A 159 -13.39 -15.66 9.32
CA LYS A 159 -13.42 -17.02 8.77
C LYS A 159 -12.09 -17.45 8.12
N ALA A 160 -11.09 -16.56 8.06
CA ALA A 160 -9.77 -16.81 7.49
C ALA A 160 -8.67 -16.53 8.51
N GLU A 161 -7.47 -17.04 8.23
CA GLU A 161 -6.26 -16.71 8.99
C GLU A 161 -5.96 -15.20 8.90
N LEU A 162 -5.60 -14.60 10.04
CA LEU A 162 -5.21 -13.20 10.12
C LEU A 162 -3.70 -13.05 10.26
N GLU A 163 -3.12 -12.16 9.44
CA GLU A 163 -1.71 -11.81 9.48
C GLU A 163 -1.58 -10.31 9.77
N VAL A 164 -0.71 -9.94 10.71
CA VAL A 164 -0.45 -8.55 11.07
C VAL A 164 1.03 -8.22 11.02
N PHE A 165 1.36 -6.99 10.61
CA PHE A 165 2.73 -6.50 10.70
C PHE A 165 3.09 -6.14 12.14
N VAL A 166 4.19 -6.70 12.64
CA VAL A 166 4.64 -6.51 14.03
C VAL A 166 5.93 -5.71 14.14
N HIS A 167 6.69 -5.54 13.04
CA HIS A 167 7.97 -4.83 13.08
C HIS A 167 8.30 -4.16 11.73
N GLY A 168 9.03 -3.03 11.80
CA GLY A 168 9.66 -2.37 10.67
C GLY A 168 8.91 -1.17 10.13
N ALA A 169 9.27 -0.71 8.93
CA ALA A 169 8.82 0.56 8.37
C ALA A 169 7.31 0.65 8.15
N LEU A 170 6.72 1.77 8.57
CA LEU A 170 5.33 2.14 8.33
C LEU A 170 5.20 3.03 7.09
N CYS A 171 4.02 3.03 6.47
CA CYS A 171 3.59 4.00 5.46
C CYS A 171 2.64 5.01 6.09
N TYR A 172 2.74 6.28 5.70
CA TYR A 172 1.82 7.31 6.16
C TYR A 172 0.41 7.11 5.60
N SER A 173 0.31 6.87 4.30
CA SER A 173 -0.96 6.55 3.65
C SER A 173 -1.38 5.14 3.98
N PHE A 174 -2.67 4.93 4.09
CA PHE A 174 -3.30 3.63 4.17
C PHE A 174 -2.73 2.70 3.09
N SER A 175 -2.42 1.47 3.46
CA SER A 175 -1.75 0.52 2.55
C SER A 175 -2.57 0.30 1.28
N GLY A 176 -1.92 0.42 0.11
CA GLY A 176 -2.57 0.31 -1.20
C GLY A 176 -3.24 1.61 -1.70
N MET A 177 -3.35 2.66 -0.89
CA MET A 177 -4.07 3.89 -1.24
C MET A 177 -3.16 5.11 -1.46
N CYS A 178 -1.84 4.91 -1.64
CA CYS A 178 -0.90 5.99 -1.88
C CYS A 178 -0.69 6.23 -3.38
N MET A 179 -1.04 7.43 -3.87
CA MET A 179 -0.82 7.86 -5.26
C MET A 179 0.32 8.87 -5.42
N PHE A 180 1.01 9.25 -4.33
CA PHE A 180 1.98 10.34 -4.36
C PHE A 180 3.15 10.06 -5.30
N SER A 181 3.69 8.83 -5.27
CA SER A 181 4.82 8.45 -6.13
C SER A 181 4.45 8.43 -7.62
N SER A 182 3.24 8.01 -7.96
CA SER A 182 2.70 8.07 -9.32
C SER A 182 2.56 9.52 -9.78
N PHE A 183 1.99 10.39 -8.93
CA PHE A 183 1.82 11.81 -9.21
C PHE A 183 3.17 12.52 -9.40
N ALA A 184 4.19 12.12 -8.66
CA ALA A 184 5.55 12.67 -8.73
C ALA A 184 6.41 12.10 -9.88
N GLY A 185 5.82 11.55 -10.95
CA GLY A 185 6.53 11.11 -12.17
C GLY A 185 6.30 9.66 -12.58
N GLY A 186 5.09 9.13 -12.43
CA GLY A 186 4.66 7.86 -13.01
C GLY A 186 5.18 6.59 -12.33
N GLN A 187 5.96 6.71 -11.25
CA GLN A 187 6.49 5.56 -10.50
C GLN A 187 5.46 5.09 -9.47
N GLY A 188 4.61 4.14 -9.84
CA GLY A 188 3.52 3.66 -9.00
C GLY A 188 4.00 2.97 -7.72
N ALA A 189 3.53 3.44 -6.55
CA ALA A 189 3.79 2.73 -5.28
C ALA A 189 3.16 1.34 -5.30
N ASN A 190 1.96 1.21 -5.89
CA ASN A 190 1.25 -0.05 -6.12
C ASN A 190 1.86 -0.91 -7.25
N ARG A 191 2.92 -0.43 -7.88
CA ARG A 191 3.73 -1.13 -8.87
C ARG A 191 5.15 -1.46 -8.36
N GLY A 192 5.39 -1.24 -7.06
CA GLY A 192 6.69 -1.53 -6.43
C GLY A 192 7.75 -0.45 -6.57
N LEU A 193 7.43 0.73 -7.11
CA LEU A 193 8.38 1.80 -7.42
C LEU A 193 8.22 3.04 -6.52
N CYS A 194 7.84 2.83 -5.26
CA CYS A 194 7.64 3.90 -4.29
C CYS A 194 8.87 4.81 -4.16
N LYS A 195 8.67 6.13 -4.29
CA LYS A 195 9.68 7.19 -4.11
C LYS A 195 9.86 7.63 -2.66
N GLN A 196 9.13 7.01 -1.73
CA GLN A 196 9.14 7.37 -0.31
C GLN A 196 8.80 8.86 -0.06
N SER A 197 7.87 9.44 -0.81
CA SER A 197 7.45 10.83 -0.65
C SER A 197 7.04 11.19 0.78
N CYS A 198 6.51 10.22 1.56
CA CYS A 198 6.21 10.42 2.96
C CYS A 198 7.45 10.58 3.87
N ARG A 199 8.67 10.38 3.35
CA ARG A 199 9.94 10.51 4.10
C ARG A 199 10.69 11.80 3.80
N ARG A 200 10.12 12.66 2.94
CA ARG A 200 10.71 13.94 2.57
C ARG A 200 10.35 15.00 3.59
N VAL A 201 11.13 16.08 3.55
CA VAL A 201 10.85 17.32 4.28
C VAL A 201 9.82 18.13 3.50
N TYR A 202 8.87 18.70 4.22
CA TYR A 202 7.86 19.61 3.68
C TYR A 202 7.92 20.92 4.44
N GLN A 203 7.67 22.02 3.74
CA GLN A 203 7.58 23.36 4.31
C GLN A 203 6.13 23.64 4.72
N ASP A 204 5.93 24.00 5.99
CA ASP A 204 4.67 24.48 6.56
C ASP A 204 4.92 25.89 7.12
N GLY A 205 4.46 26.91 6.40
CA GLY A 205 4.83 28.28 6.70
C GLY A 205 6.33 28.54 6.58
N ALA A 206 6.98 28.94 7.67
CA ALA A 206 8.43 29.19 7.74
C ALA A 206 9.24 27.96 8.18
N GLU A 207 8.59 26.91 8.65
CA GLU A 207 9.25 25.75 9.23
C GLU A 207 9.32 24.57 8.23
N GLN A 208 10.37 23.76 8.36
CA GLN A 208 10.60 22.57 7.55
C GLN A 208 10.56 21.34 8.44
N HIS A 209 9.69 20.38 8.11
CA HIS A 209 9.50 19.16 8.89
C HIS A 209 9.29 17.94 8.02
N ALA A 210 9.64 16.78 8.59
CA ALA A 210 9.28 15.47 8.03
C ALA A 210 7.82 15.11 8.37
N LEU A 211 6.86 15.96 7.96
CA LEU A 211 5.45 15.94 8.37
C LEU A 211 4.74 14.57 8.24
N PHE A 212 5.16 13.76 7.30
CA PHE A 212 4.55 12.47 6.97
C PHE A 212 5.45 11.28 7.30
N SER A 213 6.62 11.52 7.93
CA SER A 213 7.58 10.48 8.23
C SER A 213 7.24 9.78 9.54
N LEU A 214 6.80 8.53 9.47
CA LEU A 214 6.47 7.74 10.65
C LEU A 214 7.72 7.06 11.24
N LYS A 215 7.73 6.88 12.54
CA LYS A 215 8.60 5.94 13.28
C LYS A 215 8.36 4.52 12.76
N ASP A 216 9.29 3.61 13.06
CA ASP A 216 9.12 2.21 12.67
C ASP A 216 8.23 1.47 13.68
N ASN A 217 7.39 0.58 13.17
CA ASN A 217 6.50 -0.26 13.99
C ASN A 217 7.31 -1.23 14.86
N GLN A 218 6.92 -1.39 16.12
CA GLN A 218 7.41 -2.45 17.00
C GLN A 218 6.30 -2.91 17.94
N GLN A 219 5.92 -4.20 17.87
CA GLN A 219 4.82 -4.79 18.60
C GLN A 219 5.28 -5.88 19.58
N ILE A 220 6.55 -5.87 19.98
CA ILE A 220 7.11 -6.92 20.82
C ILE A 220 6.33 -7.11 22.13
N GLN A 221 5.87 -6.01 22.72
CA GLN A 221 5.08 -6.01 23.96
C GLN A 221 3.62 -6.49 23.76
N ASN A 222 3.13 -6.43 22.52
CA ASN A 222 1.75 -6.82 22.18
C ASN A 222 1.63 -8.28 21.72
N LEU A 223 2.75 -9.04 21.60
CA LEU A 223 2.75 -10.38 21.01
C LEU A 223 1.82 -11.35 21.72
N ARG A 224 1.85 -11.34 23.05
CA ARG A 224 0.97 -12.19 23.87
C ARG A 224 -0.49 -11.90 23.55
N ARG A 225 -0.88 -10.63 23.51
CA ARG A 225 -2.26 -10.24 23.22
C ARG A 225 -2.67 -10.60 21.81
N LEU A 226 -1.79 -10.40 20.81
CA LEU A 226 -2.03 -10.81 19.42
C LEU A 226 -2.27 -12.32 19.30
N GLY A 227 -1.51 -13.14 20.02
CA GLY A 227 -1.75 -14.58 20.10
C GLY A 227 -3.07 -14.93 20.79
N GLU A 228 -3.42 -14.23 21.89
CA GLU A 228 -4.66 -14.46 22.64
C GLU A 228 -5.92 -14.19 21.81
N ILE A 229 -5.90 -13.17 20.96
CA ILE A 229 -7.03 -12.84 20.08
C ILE A 229 -7.09 -13.69 18.81
N GLY A 230 -6.10 -14.56 18.56
CA GLY A 230 -6.12 -15.51 17.46
C GLY A 230 -5.47 -15.02 16.16
N VAL A 231 -4.55 -14.06 16.21
CA VAL A 231 -3.70 -13.72 15.06
C VAL A 231 -2.84 -14.93 14.70
N SER A 232 -2.92 -15.37 13.45
CA SER A 232 -2.29 -16.60 12.97
C SER A 232 -0.84 -16.39 12.52
N SER A 233 -0.48 -15.20 12.07
CA SER A 233 0.85 -14.90 11.54
C SER A 233 1.32 -13.49 11.92
N LEU A 234 2.57 -13.40 12.37
CA LEU A 234 3.28 -12.19 12.79
C LEU A 234 4.33 -11.86 11.75
N LYS A 235 4.09 -10.78 10.98
CA LYS A 235 4.92 -10.42 9.83
C LYS A 235 5.91 -9.32 10.16
N ILE A 236 7.17 -9.56 9.83
CA ILE A 236 8.24 -8.56 9.92
C ILE A 236 8.40 -7.86 8.56
N GLU A 237 8.42 -6.52 8.52
CA GLU A 237 8.82 -5.77 7.31
C GLU A 237 10.33 -5.61 7.26
N GLY A 238 10.94 -5.76 6.07
CA GLY A 238 12.39 -5.64 5.96
C GLY A 238 13.02 -6.25 4.72
N ARG A 239 12.29 -6.49 3.61
CA ARG A 239 12.84 -7.10 2.39
C ARG A 239 14.02 -6.35 1.75
N MET A 240 14.18 -5.07 2.06
CA MET A 240 15.33 -4.26 1.61
C MET A 240 16.41 -4.09 2.70
N LYS A 241 16.26 -4.75 3.84
CA LYS A 241 17.22 -4.71 4.95
C LYS A 241 18.31 -5.76 4.80
N SER A 242 19.41 -5.58 5.56
CA SER A 242 20.54 -6.52 5.59
C SER A 242 20.15 -7.87 6.22
N ALA A 243 20.96 -8.89 5.97
CA ALA A 243 20.81 -10.19 6.61
C ALA A 243 20.95 -10.11 8.14
N ASP A 244 21.84 -9.23 8.65
CA ASP A 244 22.00 -8.99 10.08
C ASP A 244 20.72 -8.47 10.73
N TYR A 245 20.04 -7.49 10.09
CA TYR A 245 18.74 -7.01 10.54
C TYR A 245 17.71 -8.14 10.61
N VAL A 246 17.60 -8.91 9.53
CA VAL A 246 16.63 -10.03 9.46
C VAL A 246 16.90 -11.04 10.57
N TYR A 247 18.16 -11.42 10.77
CA TYR A 247 18.56 -12.35 11.82
C TYR A 247 18.22 -11.83 13.21
N GLN A 248 18.61 -10.60 13.55
CA GLN A 248 18.41 -10.02 14.87
C GLN A 248 16.94 -9.85 15.20
N VAL A 249 16.17 -9.27 14.27
CA VAL A 249 14.75 -9.05 14.49
C VAL A 249 14.01 -10.38 14.62
N CYS A 250 14.24 -11.34 13.71
CA CYS A 250 13.59 -12.65 13.81
C CYS A 250 13.96 -13.37 15.11
N LYS A 251 15.24 -13.34 15.52
CA LYS A 251 15.71 -13.95 16.76
C LYS A 251 15.00 -13.35 18.01
N ALA A 252 14.87 -12.04 18.05
CA ALA A 252 14.17 -11.35 19.14
C ALA A 252 12.69 -11.76 19.20
N TYR A 253 11.97 -11.72 18.06
CA TYR A 253 10.57 -12.14 18.00
C TYR A 253 10.41 -13.63 18.31
N ARG A 254 11.28 -14.50 17.81
CA ARG A 254 11.27 -15.94 18.13
C ARG A 254 11.44 -16.16 19.64
N MET A 255 12.38 -15.46 20.25
CA MET A 255 12.60 -15.53 21.70
C MET A 255 11.34 -15.14 22.46
N ALA A 256 10.69 -14.03 22.13
CA ALA A 256 9.49 -13.56 22.83
C ALA A 256 8.25 -14.46 22.59
N ILE A 257 8.16 -15.12 21.41
CA ILE A 257 7.10 -16.09 21.10
C ILE A 257 7.30 -17.39 21.91
N ASP A 258 8.54 -17.89 22.00
CA ASP A 258 8.82 -19.16 22.68
C ASP A 258 8.90 -19.03 24.18
N PHE A 259 9.39 -17.89 24.65
CA PHE A 259 9.64 -17.58 26.06
C PHE A 259 9.05 -16.20 26.41
N PRO A 260 7.73 -16.10 26.63
CA PRO A 260 7.07 -14.83 26.92
C PRO A 260 7.66 -14.04 28.10
N GLU A 261 8.24 -14.73 29.07
CA GLU A 261 8.93 -14.14 30.21
C GLU A 261 10.24 -13.40 29.83
N LYS A 262 10.77 -13.66 28.62
CA LYS A 262 11.97 -12.99 28.08
C LYS A 262 11.65 -11.83 27.14
N THR A 263 10.40 -11.36 27.11
CA THR A 263 9.97 -10.27 26.20
C THR A 263 10.81 -9.00 26.38
N ASP A 264 11.16 -8.62 27.61
CA ASP A 264 11.99 -7.44 27.86
C ASP A 264 13.43 -7.61 27.37
N VAL A 265 13.99 -8.83 27.48
CA VAL A 265 15.31 -9.14 26.91
C VAL A 265 15.25 -9.06 25.38
N ALA A 266 14.20 -9.60 24.79
CA ALA A 266 13.97 -9.53 23.34
C ALA A 266 13.80 -8.08 22.86
N ALA A 267 13.10 -7.23 23.62
CA ALA A 267 12.94 -5.82 23.32
C ALA A 267 14.29 -5.07 23.28
N LYS A 268 15.18 -5.35 24.24
CA LYS A 268 16.56 -4.80 24.24
C LYS A 268 17.36 -5.19 23.00
N LEU A 269 17.19 -6.42 22.47
CA LEU A 269 17.85 -6.82 21.23
C LEU A 269 17.36 -6.00 20.03
N LEU A 270 16.11 -5.53 20.06
CA LEU A 270 15.53 -4.71 18.98
C LEU A 270 15.98 -3.24 19.03
N GLU A 271 16.57 -2.76 20.11
CA GLU A 271 17.17 -1.42 20.17
C GLU A 271 18.30 -1.27 19.13
N LEU A 272 18.94 -2.36 18.77
CA LEU A 272 20.05 -2.41 17.80
C LEU A 272 19.63 -2.82 16.37
N ASP A 273 18.36 -2.67 16.00
CA ASP A 273 17.88 -3.04 14.66
C ASP A 273 18.25 -2.03 13.55
N MET A 274 18.93 -0.93 13.89
CA MET A 274 19.32 0.13 12.93
C MET A 274 18.14 0.72 12.16
N GLY A 275 16.93 0.60 12.70
CA GLY A 275 15.71 1.24 12.17
C GLY A 275 15.61 2.72 12.59
N ARG A 276 14.43 3.29 12.40
CA ARG A 276 14.03 4.57 13.00
C ARG A 276 13.61 4.39 14.46
N GLU A 277 13.32 5.47 15.15
CA GLU A 277 12.61 5.44 16.42
C GLU A 277 11.37 4.54 16.32
N LYS A 278 10.98 3.92 17.43
CA LYS A 278 9.91 2.92 17.46
C LYS A 278 8.59 3.52 17.91
N THR A 279 7.51 2.93 17.40
CA THR A 279 6.14 3.22 17.82
C THR A 279 5.34 1.92 17.88
N SER A 280 4.41 1.84 18.82
CA SER A 280 3.38 0.80 18.84
C SER A 280 2.18 1.13 17.93
N TRP A 281 2.24 2.28 17.25
CA TRP A 281 1.27 2.71 16.25
C TRP A 281 -0.18 2.60 16.77
N PHE A 282 -1.13 2.28 15.92
CA PHE A 282 -2.53 2.13 16.31
C PHE A 282 -2.78 1.04 17.37
N LEU A 283 -1.97 -0.01 17.42
CA LEU A 283 -2.12 -1.07 18.42
C LEU A 283 -1.78 -0.60 19.84
N GLY A 284 -0.95 0.43 19.96
CA GLY A 284 -0.63 1.05 21.26
C GLY A 284 -1.58 2.17 21.69
N GLY A 285 -2.53 2.54 20.85
CA GLY A 285 -3.56 3.54 21.16
C GLY A 285 -3.16 5.01 20.96
N ASN A 286 -1.89 5.39 21.10
CA ASN A 286 -1.42 6.78 20.89
C ASN A 286 -0.63 6.90 19.59
N VAL A 287 -1.25 7.52 18.58
CA VAL A 287 -0.62 7.72 17.26
C VAL A 287 0.01 9.12 17.10
N SER A 288 -0.30 10.08 17.98
CA SER A 288 0.17 11.48 17.87
C SER A 288 1.70 11.59 17.90
N GLU A 289 2.38 10.70 18.64
CA GLU A 289 3.84 10.67 18.76
C GLU A 289 4.53 9.78 17.72
N SER A 290 3.78 9.27 16.74
CA SER A 290 4.32 8.33 15.74
C SER A 290 5.03 9.02 14.56
N ILE A 291 4.97 10.35 14.45
CA ILE A 291 5.80 11.11 13.51
C ILE A 291 7.25 11.09 13.99
N ALA A 292 8.16 10.71 13.14
CA ALA A 292 9.58 10.75 13.41
C ALA A 292 10.12 12.18 13.28
N ARG A 293 10.89 12.63 14.24
CA ARG A 293 11.59 13.93 14.15
C ARG A 293 12.60 13.94 13.02
N ASP A 294 13.18 12.78 12.75
CA ASP A 294 14.15 12.53 11.71
C ASP A 294 13.70 11.37 10.81
N SER A 295 13.74 11.56 9.51
CA SER A 295 13.37 10.52 8.53
C SER A 295 14.46 9.45 8.34
N SER A 296 15.68 9.68 8.84
CA SER A 296 16.83 8.81 8.66
C SER A 296 16.74 7.52 9.49
N THR A 297 17.53 6.52 9.08
CA THR A 297 17.69 5.25 9.80
C THR A 297 19.04 5.22 10.50
N GLY A 298 19.18 4.43 11.56
CA GLY A 298 20.38 4.29 12.36
C GLY A 298 20.20 4.87 13.76
N ILE A 299 21.09 4.49 14.65
CA ILE A 299 21.09 4.92 16.06
C ILE A 299 22.12 6.02 16.19
N CYS A 300 21.71 7.19 16.67
CA CYS A 300 22.65 8.25 17.02
C CYS A 300 23.45 7.80 18.25
N ILE A 301 24.75 7.59 18.06
CA ILE A 301 25.66 7.08 19.09
C ILE A 301 26.56 8.18 19.67
N GLY A 302 26.56 9.37 19.08
CA GLY A 302 27.35 10.50 19.53
C GLY A 302 27.46 11.59 18.49
N LYS A 303 28.37 12.53 18.75
CA LYS A 303 28.74 13.62 17.83
C LYS A 303 30.25 13.63 17.61
N VAL A 304 30.68 14.05 16.44
CA VAL A 304 32.11 14.28 16.17
C VAL A 304 32.64 15.36 17.12
N GLU A 305 33.53 14.99 18.00
CA GLU A 305 34.16 15.88 18.99
C GLU A 305 35.41 16.56 18.44
N ASN A 306 36.17 15.83 17.61
CA ASN A 306 37.38 16.36 17.01
C ASN A 306 37.63 15.73 15.63
N VAL A 307 38.18 16.54 14.70
CA VAL A 307 38.65 16.11 13.38
C VAL A 307 40.16 16.35 13.34
N ALA A 308 40.91 15.28 13.32
CA ALA A 308 42.39 15.30 13.22
C ALA A 308 42.84 15.03 11.79
N ARG A 309 44.16 15.02 11.55
CA ARG A 309 44.73 14.93 10.19
C ARG A 309 44.32 13.67 9.42
N ASN A 310 44.07 12.53 10.10
CA ASN A 310 43.75 11.24 9.47
C ASN A 310 42.60 10.51 10.20
N SER A 311 41.90 11.14 11.14
CA SER A 311 40.89 10.48 11.97
C SER A 311 39.87 11.47 12.51
N ILE A 312 38.72 10.93 12.88
CA ILE A 312 37.68 11.60 13.69
C ILE A 312 37.65 10.95 15.07
N SER A 313 37.26 11.74 16.08
CA SER A 313 36.95 11.19 17.41
C SER A 313 35.55 11.55 17.84
N PHE A 314 34.90 10.62 18.52
CA PHE A 314 33.58 10.78 19.11
C PHE A 314 33.39 9.85 20.31
N CYS A 315 32.58 10.29 21.26
CA CYS A 315 32.16 9.45 22.38
C CYS A 315 30.92 8.65 22.00
N SER A 316 30.88 7.37 22.39
CA SER A 316 29.74 6.49 22.15
C SER A 316 29.35 5.75 23.42
N SER A 317 28.03 5.71 23.70
CA SER A 317 27.43 4.90 24.76
C SER A 317 27.26 3.43 24.37
N ILE A 318 27.43 3.10 23.09
CA ILE A 318 27.31 1.75 22.53
C ILE A 318 28.72 1.26 22.19
N GLY A 319 29.06 0.04 22.61
CA GLY A 319 30.31 -0.62 22.22
C GLY A 319 30.34 -0.87 20.71
N LEU A 320 31.43 -0.47 20.05
CA LEU A 320 31.59 -0.64 18.60
C LEU A 320 32.61 -1.75 18.33
N GLU A 321 32.40 -2.49 17.24
CA GLU A 321 33.23 -3.60 16.81
C GLU A 321 33.72 -3.40 15.38
N GLU A 322 34.83 -4.05 15.03
CA GLU A 322 35.32 -4.08 13.65
C GLU A 322 34.30 -4.68 12.69
N GLY A 323 34.13 -3.98 11.56
CA GLY A 323 33.15 -4.35 10.53
C GLY A 323 31.80 -3.67 10.68
N TYR A 324 31.49 -2.99 11.79
CA TYR A 324 30.34 -2.11 11.90
C TYR A 324 30.45 -0.96 10.90
N ARG A 325 29.31 -0.34 10.56
CA ARG A 325 29.29 0.86 9.74
C ARG A 325 28.62 2.00 10.49
N ILE A 326 29.28 3.15 10.46
CA ILE A 326 28.71 4.41 10.93
C ILE A 326 28.42 5.32 9.74
N ARG A 327 27.48 6.23 9.95
CA ARG A 327 27.17 7.31 9.03
C ARG A 327 27.36 8.64 9.76
N ILE A 328 28.09 9.54 9.12
CA ILE A 328 28.20 10.92 9.60
C ILE A 328 27.10 11.72 8.93
N ARG A 329 26.30 12.42 9.73
CA ARG A 329 25.19 13.25 9.29
C ARG A 329 25.50 14.71 9.57
N LYS A 330 25.55 15.50 8.51
CA LYS A 330 25.65 16.96 8.59
C LYS A 330 24.35 17.60 8.98
N LYS A 331 24.39 18.83 9.52
CA LYS A 331 23.20 19.60 9.90
C LYS A 331 22.21 19.80 8.75
N ASN A 332 22.67 19.88 7.50
CA ASN A 332 21.85 20.11 6.31
C ASN A 332 21.49 18.83 5.53
N ASP A 333 21.85 17.65 6.01
CA ASP A 333 21.55 16.29 5.49
C ASP A 333 21.70 16.08 3.96
N GLU A 334 22.43 16.94 3.27
CA GLU A 334 22.60 16.88 1.81
C GLU A 334 23.57 15.78 1.36
N GLU A 335 24.57 15.43 2.17
CA GLU A 335 25.54 14.40 1.84
C GLU A 335 25.63 13.35 2.96
N GLN A 336 25.45 12.06 2.59
CA GLN A 336 25.56 10.95 3.52
C GLN A 336 26.94 10.31 3.44
N LEU A 337 27.76 10.45 4.48
CA LEU A 337 29.09 9.89 4.55
C LEU A 337 29.08 8.60 5.35
N TYR A 338 29.51 7.50 4.74
CA TYR A 338 29.55 6.17 5.37
C TYR A 338 31.00 5.74 5.64
N ILE A 339 31.28 5.32 6.87
CA ILE A 339 32.59 4.81 7.29
C ILE A 339 32.39 3.38 7.78
N LYS A 340 33.16 2.43 7.25
CA LYS A 340 33.30 1.07 7.78
C LYS A 340 34.35 1.08 8.85
N LEU A 341 34.05 0.59 10.03
CA LEU A 341 35.02 0.48 11.13
C LEU A 341 35.96 -0.71 10.86
N GLU A 342 37.11 -0.44 10.31
CA GLU A 342 38.16 -1.47 10.06
C GLU A 342 39.22 -1.49 11.16
N LYS A 343 39.68 -0.29 11.58
CA LYS A 343 40.58 -0.10 12.70
C LYS A 343 40.19 1.16 13.45
N PHE A 344 40.18 1.07 14.75
CA PHE A 344 39.93 2.22 15.62
C PHE A 344 40.69 2.03 16.93
N SER A 345 40.98 3.11 17.63
CA SER A 345 41.44 3.09 19.01
C SER A 345 40.33 3.54 19.94
N LEU A 346 40.34 2.98 21.15
CA LEU A 346 39.37 3.28 22.19
C LEU A 346 40.11 3.80 23.44
N ASN A 347 39.74 4.98 23.90
CA ASN A 347 40.22 5.55 25.15
C ASN A 347 39.04 5.96 26.01
N GLY A 348 38.77 5.18 27.08
CA GLY A 348 37.51 5.29 27.80
C GLY A 348 36.31 4.99 26.88
N ASN A 349 35.40 5.97 26.70
CA ASN A 349 34.26 5.88 25.79
C ASN A 349 34.49 6.62 24.47
N THR A 350 35.70 7.18 24.24
CA THR A 350 36.01 7.93 23.02
C THR A 350 36.67 7.01 21.98
N TYR A 351 36.01 6.89 20.86
CA TYR A 351 36.50 6.16 19.68
C TYR A 351 37.24 7.12 18.76
N GLN A 352 38.43 6.70 18.29
CA GLN A 352 39.18 7.39 17.25
C GLN A 352 39.22 6.51 15.99
N VAL A 353 38.58 6.97 14.93
CA VAL A 353 38.35 6.22 13.70
C VAL A 353 39.09 6.89 12.55
N SER A 354 39.90 6.14 11.84
CA SER A 354 40.61 6.61 10.64
C SER A 354 39.65 6.64 9.44
N THR A 355 39.71 7.71 8.63
CA THR A 355 38.87 7.86 7.43
C THR A 355 39.51 8.82 6.43
N ASP A 356 39.31 8.60 5.14
CA ASP A 356 39.68 9.47 4.04
C ASP A 356 38.68 10.61 3.78
N LEU A 357 37.53 10.62 4.51
CA LEU A 357 36.44 11.56 4.31
C LEU A 357 36.54 12.84 5.15
N LEU A 358 37.72 13.11 5.73
CA LEU A 358 37.91 14.19 6.71
C LEU A 358 37.55 15.58 6.19
N SER A 359 37.82 15.87 4.91
CA SER A 359 37.49 17.17 4.30
C SER A 359 36.00 17.50 4.26
N LYS A 360 35.16 16.49 4.52
CA LYS A 360 33.72 16.57 4.48
C LYS A 360 33.05 16.49 5.86
N ILE A 361 33.82 16.26 6.92
CA ILE A 361 33.34 16.05 8.29
C ILE A 361 33.72 17.24 9.16
N GLU A 362 32.77 17.69 9.98
CA GLU A 362 32.96 18.82 10.89
C GLU A 362 32.68 18.42 12.34
N LYS A 363 33.29 19.15 13.27
CA LYS A 363 32.97 19.03 14.70
C LYS A 363 31.49 19.34 14.94
N GLY A 364 30.83 18.45 15.66
CA GLY A 364 29.40 18.55 15.98
C GLY A 364 28.47 17.81 15.03
N ASP A 365 29.00 17.23 13.93
CA ASP A 365 28.24 16.33 13.07
C ASP A 365 27.77 15.10 13.87
N ASP A 366 26.54 14.62 13.61
CA ASP A 366 26.03 13.43 14.28
C ASP A 366 26.68 12.15 13.74
N VAL A 367 27.02 11.25 14.66
CA VAL A 367 27.52 9.90 14.36
C VAL A 367 26.40 8.89 14.57
N LEU A 368 25.96 8.23 13.49
CA LEU A 368 24.90 7.23 13.54
C LEU A 368 25.50 5.84 13.26
N LEU A 369 25.19 4.88 14.11
CA LEU A 369 25.43 3.47 13.83
C LEU A 369 24.35 2.97 12.88
N VAL A 370 24.75 2.47 11.69
CA VAL A 370 23.79 2.11 10.63
C VAL A 370 23.85 0.64 10.23
N ARG A 371 24.90 -0.08 10.63
CA ARG A 371 25.03 -1.51 10.39
C ARG A 371 25.91 -2.19 11.43
N LEU A 372 25.43 -3.30 11.97
CA LEU A 372 26.21 -4.26 12.73
C LEU A 372 26.80 -5.31 11.79
N LYS A 373 27.86 -5.98 12.24
CA LYS A 373 28.35 -7.22 11.64
C LYS A 373 28.20 -8.31 12.69
N THR A 374 27.09 -9.06 12.62
CA THR A 374 26.79 -10.08 13.64
C THR A 374 27.32 -11.45 13.26
N GLN A 375 27.18 -11.84 11.98
CA GLN A 375 27.71 -13.10 11.46
C GLN A 375 27.71 -13.14 9.92
N SER A 376 28.40 -14.11 9.36
CA SER A 376 28.44 -14.34 7.91
C SER A 376 27.37 -15.34 7.51
N PHE A 377 26.60 -15.02 6.48
CA PHE A 377 25.59 -15.91 5.90
C PHE A 377 26.01 -16.34 4.49
N PRO A 378 25.63 -17.56 4.06
CA PRO A 378 25.96 -18.02 2.71
C PRO A 378 25.33 -17.08 1.65
N SER A 379 26.12 -16.71 0.65
CA SER A 379 25.68 -15.87 -0.48
C SER A 379 25.11 -16.68 -1.65
N ARG A 380 25.14 -18.03 -1.58
CA ARG A 380 24.64 -18.96 -2.62
C ARG A 380 23.75 -20.03 -2.03
N LEU A 381 22.65 -20.34 -2.72
CA LEU A 381 21.68 -21.39 -2.33
C LEU A 381 22.14 -22.80 -2.74
N GLY A 382 23.17 -22.92 -3.53
CA GLY A 382 23.66 -24.18 -4.08
C GLY A 382 23.76 -24.15 -5.61
N ASN A 383 23.97 -25.34 -6.21
CA ASN A 383 24.09 -25.46 -7.66
C ASN A 383 22.72 -25.74 -8.29
N VAL A 384 22.30 -24.88 -9.22
CA VAL A 384 21.04 -24.99 -9.96
C VAL A 384 20.99 -26.29 -10.78
N ASN A 385 22.11 -26.79 -11.26
CA ASN A 385 22.19 -28.03 -12.05
C ASN A 385 21.82 -29.29 -11.25
N THR A 386 21.75 -29.20 -9.92
CA THR A 386 21.28 -30.29 -9.06
C THR A 386 19.75 -30.40 -8.97
N LEU A 387 19.03 -29.45 -9.55
CA LEU A 387 17.57 -29.48 -9.57
C LEU A 387 17.08 -30.43 -10.67
N PRO A 388 16.07 -31.25 -10.38
CA PRO A 388 15.42 -32.05 -11.43
C PRO A 388 14.87 -31.13 -12.53
N GLU A 389 14.79 -31.66 -13.75
CA GLU A 389 14.16 -30.90 -14.83
C GLU A 389 12.70 -30.59 -14.47
N LEU A 390 12.34 -29.33 -14.59
CA LEU A 390 10.95 -28.94 -14.40
C LEU A 390 10.19 -29.22 -15.70
N LYS A 391 9.29 -30.18 -15.67
CA LYS A 391 8.35 -30.39 -16.79
C LYS A 391 7.65 -29.05 -17.00
N LYS A 392 7.86 -28.42 -18.18
CA LYS A 392 7.18 -27.16 -18.53
C LYS A 392 5.67 -27.44 -18.45
N PRO A 393 4.94 -26.78 -17.56
CA PRO A 393 3.50 -26.98 -17.50
C PRO A 393 2.92 -26.53 -18.83
N PHE A 394 2.04 -27.34 -19.41
CA PHE A 394 1.33 -26.96 -20.61
C PHE A 394 0.30 -25.90 -20.24
N VAL A 395 0.56 -24.66 -20.62
CA VAL A 395 -0.35 -23.54 -20.36
C VAL A 395 -1.07 -23.17 -21.65
N ARG A 396 -2.37 -23.32 -21.66
CA ARG A 396 -3.25 -22.92 -22.78
C ARG A 396 -3.52 -21.41 -22.74
N ARG A 397 -2.48 -20.58 -22.93
CA ARG A 397 -2.59 -19.11 -22.83
C ARG A 397 -3.73 -18.53 -23.66
N ASN A 398 -3.87 -18.99 -24.91
CA ASN A 398 -4.92 -18.49 -25.81
C ASN A 398 -6.34 -18.84 -25.31
N GLU A 399 -6.53 -20.01 -24.69
CA GLU A 399 -7.82 -20.37 -24.07
C GLU A 399 -8.10 -19.50 -22.85
N ILE A 400 -7.10 -19.28 -22.01
CA ILE A 400 -7.21 -18.39 -20.84
C ILE A 400 -7.57 -16.97 -21.29
N LYS A 401 -6.89 -16.44 -22.30
CA LYS A 401 -7.16 -15.08 -22.82
C LYS A 401 -8.52 -14.93 -23.47
N LYS A 402 -9.03 -15.95 -24.13
CA LYS A 402 -10.41 -15.95 -24.67
C LYS A 402 -11.48 -15.80 -23.59
N ASP A 403 -11.23 -16.30 -22.37
CA ASP A 403 -12.17 -16.24 -21.28
C ASP A 403 -12.49 -14.81 -20.80
N PHE A 404 -11.53 -13.90 -20.93
CA PHE A 404 -11.71 -12.50 -20.54
C PHE A 404 -11.64 -11.50 -21.69
N ALA A 405 -11.59 -11.97 -22.94
CA ALA A 405 -11.85 -11.13 -24.10
C ALA A 405 -13.29 -10.58 -24.03
N TYR A 406 -13.45 -9.30 -24.31
CA TYR A 406 -14.73 -8.62 -24.16
C TYR A 406 -15.25 -8.15 -25.51
N ASP A 407 -16.52 -8.44 -25.78
CA ASP A 407 -17.23 -7.85 -26.91
C ASP A 407 -17.93 -6.56 -26.43
N ASN A 408 -17.48 -5.43 -26.92
CA ASN A 408 -18.03 -4.12 -26.56
C ASN A 408 -19.35 -3.78 -27.28
N GLY A 409 -19.78 -4.61 -28.22
CA GLY A 409 -20.99 -4.36 -29.00
C GLY A 409 -20.89 -3.09 -29.89
N LYS A 410 -22.04 -2.51 -30.22
CA LYS A 410 -22.09 -1.24 -30.95
C LYS A 410 -21.67 -0.06 -30.06
N LEU A 411 -21.02 0.94 -30.66
CA LEU A 411 -20.68 2.21 -29.98
C LEU A 411 -21.94 2.78 -29.29
N GLN A 412 -21.85 2.94 -27.96
CA GLN A 412 -22.91 3.50 -27.15
C GLN A 412 -22.83 5.04 -27.14
N LYS A 413 -23.97 5.69 -26.92
CA LYS A 413 -24.00 7.15 -26.66
C LYS A 413 -23.09 7.47 -25.49
N SER A 414 -22.33 8.55 -25.61
CA SER A 414 -21.48 9.06 -24.53
C SER A 414 -22.30 9.40 -23.30
N MET A 415 -21.88 8.93 -22.13
CA MET A 415 -22.52 9.15 -20.82
C MET A 415 -21.59 9.93 -19.91
N LEU A 416 -22.13 10.94 -19.25
CA LEU A 416 -21.40 11.76 -18.29
C LEU A 416 -21.86 11.48 -16.86
N PHE A 417 -20.95 10.98 -16.05
CA PHE A 417 -21.07 10.83 -14.61
C PHE A 417 -20.49 12.04 -13.90
N VAL A 418 -21.12 12.48 -12.83
CA VAL A 418 -20.57 13.50 -11.93
C VAL A 418 -20.52 12.96 -10.51
N ARG A 419 -19.41 13.21 -9.80
CA ARG A 419 -19.25 12.89 -8.38
C ARG A 419 -19.18 14.18 -7.56
N ILE A 420 -19.91 14.24 -6.43
CA ILE A 420 -19.92 15.38 -5.50
C ILE A 420 -19.61 14.92 -4.08
N GLY A 421 -18.89 15.76 -3.33
CA GLY A 421 -18.37 15.46 -2.00
C GLY A 421 -19.27 15.86 -0.83
N GLY A 422 -20.38 16.57 -1.09
CA GLY A 422 -21.31 17.04 -0.07
C GLY A 422 -22.59 17.63 -0.65
N PRO A 423 -23.64 17.80 0.15
CA PRO A 423 -24.94 18.34 -0.30
C PRO A 423 -24.87 19.79 -0.78
N GLU A 424 -23.88 20.56 -0.38
CA GLU A 424 -23.66 21.95 -0.78
C GLU A 424 -23.41 22.13 -2.30
N TRP A 425 -23.07 21.02 -2.98
CA TRP A 425 -22.90 21.02 -4.44
C TRP A 425 -24.20 20.98 -5.21
N LEU A 426 -25.30 20.45 -4.62
CA LEU A 426 -26.58 20.25 -5.31
C LEU A 426 -27.15 21.51 -5.96
N PRO A 427 -27.15 22.68 -5.28
CA PRO A 427 -27.68 23.91 -5.89
C PRO A 427 -26.88 24.41 -7.11
N LYS A 428 -25.67 23.86 -7.31
CA LYS A 428 -24.78 24.21 -8.44
C LYS A 428 -24.96 23.28 -9.64
N LEU A 429 -25.61 22.13 -9.45
CA LEU A 429 -25.80 21.12 -10.48
C LEU A 429 -27.19 21.26 -11.13
N ARG A 430 -27.23 21.01 -12.42
CA ARG A 430 -28.46 20.70 -13.13
C ARG A 430 -28.42 19.21 -13.46
N PHE A 431 -29.33 18.43 -12.90
CA PHE A 431 -29.36 16.96 -13.10
C PHE A 431 -29.49 16.56 -14.58
N ASP A 432 -30.08 17.42 -15.43
CA ASP A 432 -30.23 17.16 -16.87
C ASP A 432 -28.91 17.18 -17.64
N ASP A 433 -27.89 17.84 -17.10
CA ASP A 433 -26.57 17.91 -17.72
C ASP A 433 -25.76 16.59 -17.54
N TYR A 434 -26.27 15.65 -16.73
CA TYR A 434 -25.57 14.42 -16.36
C TYR A 434 -26.45 13.17 -16.51
N ASP A 435 -25.85 12.04 -16.89
CA ASP A 435 -26.50 10.74 -16.94
C ASP A 435 -26.53 10.06 -15.58
N ALA A 436 -25.57 10.39 -14.69
CA ALA A 436 -25.52 9.88 -13.33
C ALA A 436 -24.85 10.88 -12.36
N VAL A 437 -25.36 10.96 -11.13
CA VAL A 437 -24.84 11.79 -10.04
C VAL A 437 -24.46 10.88 -8.87
N ILE A 438 -23.16 10.85 -8.54
CA ILE A 438 -22.58 10.02 -7.48
C ILE A 438 -22.44 10.88 -6.22
N LEU A 439 -23.16 10.51 -5.16
CA LEU A 439 -23.10 11.16 -3.86
C LEU A 439 -22.02 10.50 -2.99
N SER A 440 -20.86 11.15 -2.89
CA SER A 440 -19.70 10.73 -2.08
C SER A 440 -19.64 11.52 -0.77
N TYR A 441 -20.69 11.41 0.03
CA TYR A 441 -20.88 12.23 1.21
C TYR A 441 -20.14 11.70 2.43
N LYS A 442 -19.82 12.59 3.37
CA LYS A 442 -19.31 12.24 4.70
C LYS A 442 -20.39 11.50 5.50
N ARG A 443 -19.99 10.72 6.50
CA ARG A 443 -20.93 10.04 7.40
C ARG A 443 -21.88 11.01 8.06
N THR A 444 -21.40 12.17 8.51
CA THR A 444 -22.23 13.22 9.14
C THR A 444 -23.27 13.82 8.18
N ASP A 445 -23.02 13.83 6.87
CA ASP A 445 -24.00 14.27 5.87
C ASP A 445 -25.05 13.18 5.66
N TRP A 446 -24.63 11.90 5.64
CA TRP A 446 -25.55 10.77 5.55
C TRP A 446 -26.45 10.63 6.79
N GLU A 447 -25.99 11.00 7.98
CA GLU A 447 -26.80 11.02 9.21
C GLU A 447 -27.99 12.00 9.11
N LYS A 448 -27.81 13.07 8.32
CA LYS A 448 -28.80 14.11 8.09
C LYS A 448 -29.56 13.96 6.76
N PHE A 449 -29.23 12.93 5.99
CA PHE A 449 -29.75 12.74 4.63
C PHE A 449 -31.23 12.40 4.65
N ASP A 450 -32.03 13.25 4.02
CA ASP A 450 -33.47 13.00 3.84
C ASP A 450 -33.73 12.30 2.50
N PHE A 451 -33.99 11.00 2.59
CA PHE A 451 -34.36 10.16 1.43
C PHE A 451 -35.67 10.55 0.77
N GLN A 452 -36.54 11.30 1.45
CA GLN A 452 -37.83 11.76 0.92
C GLN A 452 -37.77 13.15 0.31
N SER A 453 -36.63 13.82 0.36
CA SER A 453 -36.45 15.13 -0.25
C SER A 453 -36.84 15.13 -1.73
N VAL A 454 -37.65 16.10 -2.14
CA VAL A 454 -38.16 16.24 -3.51
C VAL A 454 -37.07 16.24 -4.56
N VAL A 455 -35.96 16.95 -4.29
CA VAL A 455 -34.80 17.04 -5.21
C VAL A 455 -34.20 15.68 -5.50
N TYR A 456 -34.08 14.84 -4.49
CA TYR A 456 -33.51 13.50 -4.66
C TYR A 456 -34.51 12.54 -5.30
N GLN A 457 -35.78 12.58 -4.89
CA GLN A 457 -36.81 11.71 -5.42
C GLN A 457 -37.11 11.96 -6.91
N GLN A 458 -37.15 13.19 -7.34
CA GLN A 458 -37.32 13.53 -8.77
C GLN A 458 -36.14 13.06 -9.64
N ASN A 459 -34.99 12.88 -9.07
CA ASN A 459 -33.75 12.50 -9.78
C ASN A 459 -33.23 11.10 -9.43
N ILE A 460 -34.04 10.30 -8.73
CA ILE A 460 -33.65 9.02 -8.15
C ILE A 460 -33.01 8.04 -9.16
N GLN A 461 -33.44 8.09 -10.43
CA GLN A 461 -32.93 7.24 -11.49
C GLN A 461 -31.49 7.57 -11.89
N LYS A 462 -31.01 8.79 -11.59
CA LYS A 462 -29.64 9.24 -11.88
C LYS A 462 -28.73 9.16 -10.67
N ILE A 463 -29.27 8.99 -9.46
CA ILE A 463 -28.51 9.06 -8.21
C ILE A 463 -27.87 7.72 -7.87
N TRP A 464 -26.60 7.78 -7.50
CA TRP A 464 -25.80 6.70 -6.97
C TRP A 464 -25.27 7.08 -5.59
N ILE A 465 -25.41 6.20 -4.62
CA ILE A 465 -24.83 6.37 -3.27
C ILE A 465 -23.46 5.73 -3.24
N GLU A 466 -22.40 6.48 -2.91
CA GLU A 466 -21.06 5.95 -2.80
C GLU A 466 -20.69 5.61 -1.35
N LEU A 467 -20.20 4.40 -1.13
CA LEU A 467 -19.65 3.97 0.14
C LEU A 467 -18.17 4.38 0.26
N PRO A 468 -17.72 4.88 1.43
CA PRO A 468 -16.36 5.39 1.59
C PRO A 468 -15.30 4.28 1.51
N LYS A 469 -14.05 4.66 1.22
CA LYS A 469 -12.90 3.74 1.11
C LYS A 469 -12.61 3.01 2.42
N PHE A 470 -12.75 3.71 3.54
CA PHE A 470 -12.53 3.18 4.87
C PHE A 470 -13.85 3.15 5.65
N ILE A 471 -14.26 1.95 6.06
CA ILE A 471 -15.38 1.73 6.97
C ILE A 471 -14.83 0.94 8.15
N SER A 472 -14.64 1.61 9.29
CA SER A 472 -14.18 0.94 10.50
C SER A 472 -15.20 -0.09 10.98
N GLU A 473 -14.77 -1.08 11.74
CA GLU A 473 -15.61 -2.17 12.25
C GLU A 473 -16.88 -1.63 12.95
N LYS A 474 -16.76 -0.56 13.75
CA LYS A 474 -17.86 0.07 14.47
C LYS A 474 -18.91 0.76 13.56
N HIS A 475 -18.53 1.10 12.33
CA HIS A 475 -19.44 1.80 11.40
C HIS A 475 -20.05 0.89 10.33
N LEU A 476 -19.75 -0.42 10.34
CA LEU A 476 -20.33 -1.38 9.38
C LEU A 476 -21.86 -1.38 9.42
N GLU A 477 -22.43 -1.37 10.62
CA GLU A 477 -23.88 -1.37 10.80
C GLU A 477 -24.54 -0.08 10.30
N PHE A 478 -23.88 1.06 10.52
CA PHE A 478 -24.36 2.35 9.97
C PHE A 478 -24.51 2.27 8.45
N TYR A 479 -23.48 1.79 7.72
CA TYR A 479 -23.55 1.73 6.25
C TYR A 479 -24.47 0.61 5.74
N ARG A 480 -24.66 -0.47 6.48
CA ARG A 480 -25.71 -1.47 6.17
C ARG A 480 -27.11 -0.85 6.28
N ASN A 481 -27.35 -0.10 7.34
CA ASN A 481 -28.62 0.60 7.58
C ASN A 481 -28.84 1.71 6.55
N LEU A 482 -27.80 2.47 6.15
CA LEU A 482 -27.85 3.45 5.08
C LEU A 482 -28.30 2.80 3.77
N ALA A 483 -27.68 1.68 3.39
CA ALA A 483 -28.04 0.94 2.18
C ALA A 483 -29.48 0.42 2.23
N SER A 484 -29.90 -0.10 3.38
CA SER A 484 -31.27 -0.61 3.58
C SER A 484 -32.33 0.50 3.50
N LYS A 485 -32.10 1.61 4.21
CA LYS A 485 -33.01 2.79 4.16
C LYS A 485 -33.08 3.39 2.75
N GLY A 486 -31.90 3.54 2.10
CA GLY A 486 -31.84 4.02 0.72
C GLY A 486 -32.61 3.12 -0.22
N PHE A 487 -32.43 1.82 -0.13
CA PHE A 487 -33.15 0.85 -0.95
C PHE A 487 -34.69 0.93 -0.74
N SER A 488 -35.13 1.03 0.50
CA SER A 488 -36.58 1.16 0.83
C SER A 488 -37.15 2.46 0.30
N ALA A 489 -36.37 3.52 0.15
CA ALA A 489 -36.76 4.79 -0.45
C ALA A 489 -36.61 4.82 -1.99
N GLY A 490 -36.19 3.70 -2.64
CA GLY A 490 -36.04 3.58 -4.08
C GLY A 490 -34.62 3.84 -4.62
N PHE A 491 -33.64 4.16 -3.76
CA PHE A 491 -32.23 4.33 -4.15
C PHE A 491 -31.55 2.96 -4.25
N ILE A 492 -31.58 2.36 -5.41
CA ILE A 492 -31.08 0.99 -5.64
C ILE A 492 -29.64 0.94 -6.16
N ARG A 493 -29.00 2.09 -6.47
CA ARG A 493 -27.70 2.19 -7.14
C ARG A 493 -26.63 2.62 -6.17
N PHE A 494 -25.54 1.83 -6.10
CA PHE A 494 -24.43 2.07 -5.18
C PHE A 494 -23.08 1.97 -5.89
N PHE A 495 -22.17 2.91 -5.58
CA PHE A 495 -20.75 2.77 -5.85
C PHE A 495 -20.05 2.22 -4.61
N ILE A 496 -19.21 1.21 -4.81
CA ILE A 496 -18.40 0.59 -3.76
C ILE A 496 -16.92 0.84 -4.02
N SER A 497 -16.17 1.10 -2.94
CA SER A 497 -14.72 1.36 -2.97
C SER A 497 -13.88 0.11 -2.70
N HIS A 498 -14.50 -0.97 -2.26
CA HIS A 498 -13.92 -2.30 -2.05
C HIS A 498 -14.98 -3.36 -2.35
N LEU A 499 -14.59 -4.46 -3.04
CA LEU A 499 -15.54 -5.50 -3.45
C LEU A 499 -16.37 -6.09 -2.31
N SER A 500 -15.79 -6.20 -1.12
CA SER A 500 -16.49 -6.69 0.06
C SER A 500 -17.69 -5.84 0.48
N GLN A 501 -17.71 -4.56 0.17
CA GLN A 501 -18.83 -3.68 0.50
C GLN A 501 -20.13 -4.08 -0.19
N LYS A 502 -20.04 -4.89 -1.26
CA LYS A 502 -21.20 -5.49 -1.89
C LYS A 502 -22.06 -6.29 -0.90
N THR A 503 -21.44 -6.90 0.10
CA THR A 503 -22.16 -7.66 1.15
C THR A 503 -22.92 -6.79 2.16
N LEU A 504 -22.69 -5.47 2.13
CA LEU A 504 -23.47 -4.50 2.90
C LEU A 504 -24.77 -4.10 2.18
N LEU A 505 -24.87 -4.38 0.88
CA LEU A 505 -26.01 -4.00 0.04
C LEU A 505 -27.09 -5.08 0.05
N LEU A 506 -28.32 -4.69 -0.24
CA LEU A 506 -29.42 -5.62 -0.42
C LEU A 506 -29.30 -6.37 -1.76
N GLN A 507 -29.85 -7.57 -1.84
CA GLN A 507 -29.68 -8.49 -2.98
C GLN A 507 -30.08 -7.89 -4.34
N ARG A 508 -31.06 -6.99 -4.37
CA ARG A 508 -31.54 -6.32 -5.59
C ARG A 508 -30.85 -4.99 -5.87
N SER A 509 -29.90 -4.59 -5.04
CA SER A 509 -29.13 -3.38 -5.29
C SER A 509 -28.20 -3.56 -6.50
N ILE A 510 -28.02 -2.47 -7.22
CA ILE A 510 -27.11 -2.37 -8.36
C ILE A 510 -25.77 -1.83 -7.84
N ALA A 511 -24.72 -2.66 -7.89
CA ALA A 511 -23.40 -2.27 -7.47
C ALA A 511 -22.51 -1.89 -8.65
N SER A 512 -21.78 -0.78 -8.53
CA SER A 512 -20.68 -0.37 -9.39
C SER A 512 -19.43 -0.14 -8.54
N CYS A 513 -18.25 -0.34 -9.12
CA CYS A 513 -16.98 -0.12 -8.42
C CYS A 513 -16.38 1.24 -8.79
N ASN A 514 -15.87 1.95 -7.79
CA ASN A 514 -15.05 3.12 -8.06
C ASN A 514 -13.58 2.75 -8.36
N GLU A 515 -12.76 3.73 -8.63
CA GLU A 515 -11.36 3.59 -9.04
C GLU A 515 -10.46 2.86 -8.03
N ASN A 516 -10.88 2.76 -6.75
CA ASN A 516 -10.09 2.13 -5.69
C ASN A 516 -10.13 0.59 -5.72
N VAL A 517 -11.01 0.00 -6.52
CA VAL A 517 -11.03 -1.46 -6.76
C VAL A 517 -9.94 -1.87 -7.76
N TYR A 518 -9.32 -0.90 -8.44
CA TYR A 518 -8.17 -1.09 -9.33
C TYR A 518 -8.40 -2.08 -10.46
N VAL A 519 -9.38 -1.81 -11.33
CA VAL A 519 -9.59 -2.58 -12.56
C VAL A 519 -8.61 -2.09 -13.63
N LEU A 520 -7.42 -2.67 -13.67
CA LEU A 520 -6.30 -2.22 -14.51
C LEU A 520 -6.03 -3.15 -15.72
N ASN A 521 -6.66 -4.32 -15.76
CA ASN A 521 -6.48 -5.33 -16.81
C ASN A 521 -7.78 -6.08 -17.08
N ASP A 522 -7.84 -6.79 -18.22
CA ASP A 522 -9.04 -7.52 -18.64
C ASP A 522 -9.44 -8.66 -17.70
N ALA A 523 -8.47 -9.31 -17.04
CA ALA A 523 -8.77 -10.34 -16.06
C ALA A 523 -9.47 -9.76 -14.82
N SER A 524 -9.05 -8.57 -14.35
CA SER A 524 -9.74 -7.87 -13.26
C SER A 524 -11.12 -7.37 -13.69
N ALA A 525 -11.29 -6.91 -14.93
CA ALA A 525 -12.61 -6.57 -15.49
C ALA A 525 -13.53 -7.81 -15.55
N ARG A 526 -12.98 -8.98 -15.88
CA ARG A 526 -13.74 -10.24 -15.87
C ARG A 526 -14.16 -10.64 -14.46
N MET A 527 -13.32 -10.40 -13.46
CA MET A 527 -13.69 -10.59 -12.05
C MET A 527 -14.88 -9.70 -11.68
N MET A 528 -14.92 -8.43 -12.11
CA MET A 528 -16.07 -7.55 -11.86
C MET A 528 -17.35 -8.14 -12.46
N ALA A 529 -17.30 -8.65 -13.69
CA ALA A 529 -18.45 -9.30 -14.33
C ALA A 529 -18.89 -10.56 -13.55
N THR A 530 -17.95 -11.37 -13.07
CA THR A 530 -18.24 -12.56 -12.25
C THR A 530 -18.96 -12.17 -10.94
N GLU A 531 -18.58 -11.05 -10.34
CA GLU A 531 -19.22 -10.49 -9.16
C GLU A 531 -20.50 -9.71 -9.48
N LYS A 532 -20.98 -9.71 -10.71
CA LYS A 532 -22.20 -8.98 -11.14
C LYS A 532 -22.12 -7.48 -10.82
N ILE A 533 -20.93 -6.90 -10.97
CA ILE A 533 -20.72 -5.45 -10.89
C ILE A 533 -21.16 -4.85 -12.21
N GLN A 534 -22.08 -3.87 -12.17
CA GLN A 534 -22.67 -3.28 -13.38
C GLN A 534 -21.68 -2.40 -14.14
N ASN A 535 -20.98 -1.52 -13.42
CA ASN A 535 -19.94 -0.63 -13.98
C ASN A 535 -18.72 -0.64 -13.08
N PHE A 536 -17.57 -0.24 -13.62
CA PHE A 536 -16.38 0.04 -12.84
C PHE A 536 -15.72 1.31 -13.36
N THR A 537 -15.05 2.03 -12.46
CA THR A 537 -14.22 3.17 -12.83
C THR A 537 -12.78 2.71 -12.99
N TYR A 538 -12.12 3.10 -14.09
CA TYR A 538 -10.70 2.84 -14.26
C TYR A 538 -9.89 3.56 -13.20
N PRO A 539 -8.76 2.99 -12.71
CA PRO A 539 -7.90 3.61 -11.72
C PRO A 539 -7.40 4.98 -12.18
N LEU A 540 -7.32 5.94 -11.25
CA LEU A 540 -6.79 7.29 -11.53
C LEU A 540 -5.33 7.25 -12.00
N GLU A 541 -4.56 6.25 -11.59
CA GLU A 541 -3.16 6.04 -11.96
C GLU A 541 -2.99 5.42 -13.36
N ASN A 542 -4.06 5.01 -14.02
CA ASN A 542 -3.97 4.35 -15.34
C ASN A 542 -3.36 5.30 -16.39
N ASP A 543 -2.71 4.73 -17.38
CA ASP A 543 -2.16 5.48 -18.52
C ASP A 543 -2.91 5.16 -19.81
N LEU A 544 -2.72 6.04 -20.82
CA LEU A 544 -3.41 5.94 -22.10
C LEU A 544 -3.10 4.63 -22.82
N GLU A 545 -1.84 4.18 -22.82
CA GLU A 545 -1.41 2.96 -23.53
C GLU A 545 -2.10 1.74 -22.92
N ASN A 546 -2.05 1.61 -21.57
CA ASN A 546 -2.71 0.51 -20.90
C ASN A 546 -4.23 0.56 -21.09
N LEU A 547 -4.84 1.73 -20.98
CA LEU A 547 -6.28 1.92 -21.19
C LEU A 547 -6.71 1.49 -22.60
N LEU A 548 -5.94 1.88 -23.61
CA LEU A 548 -6.22 1.50 -25.02
C LEU A 548 -5.98 -0.01 -25.28
N SER A 549 -5.09 -0.66 -24.53
CA SER A 549 -4.79 -2.09 -24.68
C SER A 549 -5.86 -3.02 -24.11
N MET A 550 -6.70 -2.52 -23.18
CA MET A 550 -7.77 -3.33 -22.60
C MET A 550 -8.84 -3.65 -23.61
N SER A 551 -9.33 -4.90 -23.64
CA SER A 551 -10.44 -5.30 -24.50
C SER A 551 -11.78 -4.76 -23.98
N ASN A 552 -11.98 -4.68 -22.67
CA ASN A 552 -13.18 -4.09 -22.07
C ASN A 552 -13.12 -2.56 -22.13
N LYS A 553 -14.02 -1.92 -22.88
CA LYS A 553 -14.16 -0.45 -23.01
C LYS A 553 -15.36 0.11 -22.21
N GLN A 554 -16.06 -0.75 -21.45
CA GLN A 554 -17.30 -0.37 -20.74
C GLN A 554 -17.06 0.31 -19.40
N GLY A 555 -15.81 0.43 -18.94
CA GLY A 555 -15.47 1.13 -17.71
C GLY A 555 -15.65 2.64 -17.83
N ILE A 556 -15.81 3.32 -16.69
CA ILE A 556 -15.93 4.77 -16.58
C ILE A 556 -14.52 5.36 -16.53
N VAL A 557 -14.20 6.31 -17.42
CA VAL A 557 -12.90 6.98 -17.48
C VAL A 557 -12.98 8.31 -16.72
N PRO A 558 -12.20 8.51 -15.63
CA PRO A 558 -12.11 9.79 -14.95
C PRO A 558 -11.40 10.81 -15.85
N LEU A 559 -12.07 11.94 -16.15
CA LEU A 559 -11.51 13.00 -17.01
C LEU A 559 -11.15 14.27 -16.24
N TYR A 560 -11.75 14.48 -15.06
CA TYR A 560 -11.43 15.60 -14.19
C TYR A 560 -11.54 15.17 -12.73
N PHE A 561 -10.45 15.36 -11.96
CA PHE A 561 -10.39 14.97 -10.55
C PHE A 561 -9.19 15.57 -9.81
N TYR A 562 -9.25 15.58 -8.48
CA TYR A 562 -8.10 15.77 -7.60
C TYR A 562 -7.70 14.42 -7.01
N PRO A 563 -6.52 13.86 -7.34
CA PRO A 563 -6.09 12.58 -6.77
C PRO A 563 -5.81 12.74 -5.27
N GLU A 564 -6.26 11.78 -4.47
CA GLU A 564 -5.94 11.69 -3.06
C GLU A 564 -4.55 11.08 -2.90
N LEU A 565 -3.52 11.93 -2.85
CA LEU A 565 -2.11 11.52 -2.85
C LEU A 565 -1.73 10.70 -1.62
N PHE A 566 -2.18 11.14 -0.43
CA PHE A 566 -2.21 10.37 0.80
C PHE A 566 -3.64 10.29 1.32
N TYR A 567 -4.00 9.14 1.84
CA TYR A 567 -5.24 8.86 2.53
C TYR A 567 -4.89 8.16 3.85
N SER A 568 -5.03 8.82 4.99
CA SER A 568 -4.45 8.36 6.25
C SER A 568 -5.38 8.56 7.45
N ARG A 569 -5.37 7.61 8.39
CA ARG A 569 -5.99 7.78 9.71
C ARG A 569 -5.12 8.65 10.66
N MET A 570 -3.91 9.00 10.24
CA MET A 570 -3.00 9.83 11.02
C MET A 570 -3.32 11.31 10.82
N PRO A 571 -3.54 12.10 11.87
CA PRO A 571 -3.69 13.55 11.76
C PRO A 571 -2.36 14.20 11.33
N VAL A 572 -2.43 15.25 10.51
CA VAL A 572 -1.24 16.06 10.15
C VAL A 572 -0.97 17.12 11.22
N SER A 573 -2.01 17.71 11.77
CA SER A 573 -1.92 18.75 12.80
C SER A 573 -3.05 18.58 13.81
N GLN A 574 -2.76 18.92 15.06
CA GLN A 574 -3.79 19.01 16.11
C GLN A 574 -4.57 20.33 16.04
N GLN A 575 -4.11 21.32 15.28
CA GLN A 575 -4.59 22.70 15.35
C GLN A 575 -5.45 23.15 14.17
N SER A 576 -5.39 22.49 13.02
CA SER A 576 -6.21 22.89 11.86
C SER A 576 -6.67 21.71 11.01
N GLU A 577 -7.91 21.81 10.50
CA GLU A 577 -8.50 20.80 9.58
C GLU A 577 -7.90 20.84 8.17
N SER A 578 -7.18 21.92 7.83
CA SER A 578 -6.59 22.11 6.51
C SER A 578 -5.33 22.96 6.62
N ILE A 579 -4.24 22.44 6.08
CA ILE A 579 -2.97 23.18 5.89
C ILE A 579 -2.52 23.08 4.44
N VAL A 580 -1.72 24.05 4.00
CA VAL A 580 -1.04 24.03 2.70
C VAL A 580 0.43 23.84 2.96
N VAL A 581 0.99 22.77 2.41
CA VAL A 581 2.41 22.44 2.54
C VAL A 581 3.08 22.46 1.17
N ALA A 582 4.38 22.72 1.13
CA ALA A 582 5.19 22.66 -0.09
C ALA A 582 6.30 21.62 0.03
N ASP A 583 6.63 20.93 -1.05
CA ASP A 583 7.81 20.08 -1.11
C ASP A 583 9.07 20.89 -1.44
N GLU A 584 10.22 20.23 -1.42
CA GLU A 584 11.54 20.79 -1.77
C GLU A 584 11.62 21.46 -3.16
N THR A 585 10.65 21.18 -4.04
CA THR A 585 10.52 21.78 -5.37
C THR A 585 9.48 22.92 -5.42
N ASN A 586 9.01 23.40 -4.27
CA ASN A 586 7.95 24.39 -4.10
C ASN A 586 6.58 23.97 -4.70
N LYS A 587 6.36 22.69 -4.94
CA LYS A 587 5.02 22.19 -5.28
C LYS A 587 4.13 22.18 -4.06
N LYS A 588 2.99 22.87 -4.18
CA LYS A 588 2.03 23.01 -3.08
C LYS A 588 1.04 21.85 -3.06
N PHE A 589 0.71 21.42 -1.85
CA PHE A 589 -0.29 20.41 -1.54
C PHE A 589 -1.21 20.96 -0.46
N ARG A 590 -2.49 20.61 -0.50
CA ARG A 590 -3.44 20.93 0.55
C ARG A 590 -3.90 19.69 1.27
N THR A 591 -4.13 19.80 2.55
CA THR A 591 -4.72 18.74 3.36
C THR A 591 -6.20 19.02 3.57
N ALA A 592 -6.96 17.96 3.84
CA ALA A 592 -8.34 18.03 4.30
C ALA A 592 -8.61 16.86 5.24
N VAL A 593 -9.54 17.04 6.18
CA VAL A 593 -9.99 15.97 7.07
C VAL A 593 -11.45 15.64 6.75
N LYS A 594 -11.71 14.35 6.46
CA LYS A 594 -13.06 13.83 6.22
C LYS A 594 -13.27 12.58 7.09
N ASP A 595 -14.26 12.59 7.97
CA ASP A 595 -14.58 11.45 8.86
C ASP A 595 -13.37 10.90 9.66
N GLY A 596 -12.48 11.78 10.11
CA GLY A 596 -11.25 11.41 10.83
C GLY A 596 -10.13 10.85 9.94
N ILE A 597 -10.27 10.99 8.62
CA ILE A 597 -9.25 10.65 7.64
C ILE A 597 -8.58 11.92 7.11
N THR A 598 -7.28 11.99 7.23
CA THR A 598 -6.46 13.02 6.59
C THR A 598 -6.21 12.67 5.13
N ILE A 599 -6.52 13.59 4.23
CA ILE A 599 -6.32 13.45 2.80
C ILE A 599 -5.38 14.56 2.33
N VAL A 600 -4.39 14.21 1.51
CA VAL A 600 -3.50 15.17 0.88
C VAL A 600 -3.81 15.24 -0.61
N TYR A 601 -4.12 16.43 -1.10
CA TYR A 601 -4.41 16.71 -2.51
C TYR A 601 -3.32 17.57 -3.13
N PRO A 602 -3.07 17.48 -4.44
CA PRO A 602 -2.30 18.51 -5.14
C PRO A 602 -3.07 19.83 -5.19
N SER A 603 -2.38 20.95 -5.39
CA SER A 603 -3.02 22.26 -5.51
C SER A 603 -3.74 22.49 -6.84
N ILE A 604 -3.44 21.69 -7.86
CA ILE A 604 -4.08 21.75 -9.19
C ILE A 604 -4.70 20.40 -9.53
N PRO A 605 -5.82 20.38 -10.26
CA PRO A 605 -6.50 19.17 -10.67
C PRO A 605 -5.75 18.40 -11.76
N VAL A 606 -6.16 17.17 -11.97
CA VAL A 606 -5.93 16.43 -13.21
C VAL A 606 -7.06 16.73 -14.17
N SER A 607 -6.72 17.10 -15.42
CA SER A 607 -7.70 17.29 -16.49
C SER A 607 -7.29 16.52 -17.74
N LEU A 608 -8.04 15.46 -18.04
CA LEU A 608 -7.90 14.61 -19.21
C LEU A 608 -9.01 14.86 -20.25
N ILE A 609 -9.80 15.93 -20.05
CA ILE A 609 -10.99 16.25 -20.87
C ILE A 609 -10.64 16.37 -22.36
N HIS A 610 -9.49 16.91 -22.69
CA HIS A 610 -9.03 17.05 -24.08
C HIS A 610 -8.75 15.71 -24.79
N TYR A 611 -8.62 14.60 -24.06
CA TYR A 611 -8.51 13.27 -24.64
C TYR A 611 -9.87 12.62 -24.93
N ARG A 612 -11.00 13.22 -24.52
CA ARG A 612 -12.35 12.64 -24.66
C ARG A 612 -12.63 12.14 -26.08
N LYS A 613 -12.44 12.98 -27.10
CA LYS A 613 -12.69 12.60 -28.50
C LYS A 613 -11.81 11.43 -28.98
N GLN A 614 -10.56 11.36 -28.51
CA GLN A 614 -9.67 10.24 -28.80
C GLN A 614 -10.18 8.96 -28.15
N LEU A 615 -10.63 9.03 -26.90
CA LEU A 615 -11.18 7.90 -26.15
C LEU A 615 -12.49 7.40 -26.79
N GLU A 616 -13.39 8.29 -27.18
CA GLU A 616 -14.62 7.95 -27.90
C GLU A 616 -14.35 7.21 -29.21
N LYS A 617 -13.36 7.66 -30.01
CA LYS A 617 -12.91 6.97 -31.23
C LYS A 617 -12.38 5.55 -30.95
N ASN A 618 -11.88 5.29 -29.75
CA ASN A 618 -11.38 3.98 -29.32
C ASN A 618 -12.41 3.15 -28.54
N GLY A 619 -13.69 3.53 -28.58
CA GLY A 619 -14.80 2.76 -28.03
C GLY A 619 -15.19 3.06 -26.59
N PHE A 620 -14.55 4.04 -25.93
CA PHE A 620 -14.95 4.47 -24.58
C PHE A 620 -16.13 5.43 -24.69
N SER A 621 -17.14 5.23 -23.86
CA SER A 621 -18.37 6.05 -23.89
C SER A 621 -18.83 6.53 -22.50
N ARG A 622 -18.08 6.25 -21.42
CA ARG A 622 -18.48 6.60 -20.06
C ARG A 622 -17.37 7.41 -19.41
N PHE A 623 -17.71 8.62 -18.97
CA PHE A 623 -16.75 9.58 -18.45
C PHE A 623 -17.18 10.11 -17.09
N LEU A 624 -16.21 10.42 -16.22
CA LEU A 624 -16.45 10.96 -14.88
C LEU A 624 -15.79 12.34 -14.72
N ILE A 625 -16.56 13.29 -14.22
CA ILE A 625 -16.09 14.54 -13.62
C ILE A 625 -16.26 14.42 -12.10
N ASP A 626 -15.17 14.54 -11.34
CA ASP A 626 -15.18 14.40 -9.89
C ASP A 626 -14.92 15.74 -9.20
N TYR A 627 -15.93 16.28 -8.56
CA TYR A 627 -15.86 17.49 -7.75
C TYR A 627 -15.57 17.21 -6.26
N SER A 628 -15.46 15.97 -5.81
CA SER A 628 -15.32 15.65 -4.38
C SER A 628 -14.04 16.21 -3.73
N GLY A 629 -13.01 16.41 -4.53
CA GLY A 629 -11.76 17.07 -4.13
C GLY A 629 -11.63 18.53 -4.55
N GLU A 630 -12.62 19.10 -5.24
CA GLU A 630 -12.58 20.46 -5.75
C GLU A 630 -12.92 21.50 -4.67
N ILE A 631 -12.39 22.72 -4.82
CA ILE A 631 -12.80 23.87 -4.01
C ILE A 631 -14.00 24.52 -4.67
N MET A 632 -15.13 24.55 -3.97
CA MET A 632 -16.37 25.10 -4.52
C MET A 632 -16.27 26.61 -4.73
N THR A 633 -16.46 27.03 -5.98
CA THR A 633 -16.60 28.43 -6.38
C THR A 633 -17.89 28.65 -7.18
N ALA A 634 -18.33 29.89 -7.31
CA ALA A 634 -19.63 30.21 -7.95
C ALA A 634 -19.79 29.63 -9.36
N ASN A 635 -18.70 29.55 -10.14
CA ASN A 635 -18.74 29.19 -11.56
C ASN A 635 -17.99 27.90 -11.90
N VAL A 636 -17.51 27.15 -10.92
CA VAL A 636 -16.64 25.99 -11.16
C VAL A 636 -17.33 24.91 -12.00
N VAL A 637 -18.58 24.58 -11.68
CA VAL A 637 -19.37 23.57 -12.40
C VAL A 637 -19.59 23.98 -13.86
N LYS A 638 -20.07 25.20 -14.09
CA LYS A 638 -20.32 25.73 -15.46
C LYS A 638 -19.05 25.75 -16.29
N ARG A 639 -17.92 26.18 -15.69
CA ARG A 639 -16.61 26.23 -16.36
C ARG A 639 -16.15 24.86 -16.80
N ILE A 640 -16.19 23.85 -15.90
CA ILE A 640 -15.70 22.50 -16.19
C ILE A 640 -16.63 21.80 -17.18
N LEU A 641 -17.96 21.97 -17.04
CA LEU A 641 -18.91 21.38 -17.97
C LEU A 641 -18.74 21.96 -19.39
N LYS A 642 -18.51 23.27 -19.52
CA LYS A 642 -18.21 23.90 -20.81
C LYS A 642 -16.94 23.29 -21.42
N LYS A 643 -15.84 23.16 -20.63
CA LYS A 643 -14.61 22.51 -21.11
C LYS A 643 -14.83 21.05 -21.53
N PHE A 644 -15.69 20.31 -20.83
CA PHE A 644 -16.08 18.97 -21.23
C PHE A 644 -16.80 18.96 -22.60
N ILE A 645 -17.77 19.86 -22.81
CA ILE A 645 -18.49 19.98 -24.09
C ILE A 645 -17.53 20.29 -25.21
N ASP A 646 -16.65 21.28 -25.01
CA ASP A 646 -15.68 21.76 -26.00
C ASP A 646 -14.51 20.77 -26.21
N SER A 647 -14.36 19.75 -25.34
CA SER A 647 -13.23 18.82 -25.29
C SER A 647 -11.89 19.53 -25.09
N GLU A 648 -11.84 20.48 -24.17
CA GLU A 648 -10.67 21.26 -23.81
C GLU A 648 -10.21 20.99 -22.37
N ALA A 649 -8.89 21.03 -22.11
CA ALA A 649 -8.36 20.92 -20.76
C ALA A 649 -8.77 22.10 -19.89
N VAL A 650 -9.05 21.84 -18.61
CA VAL A 650 -9.16 22.86 -17.58
C VAL A 650 -7.76 23.34 -17.22
N GLN A 651 -7.54 24.65 -17.12
CA GLN A 651 -6.27 25.23 -16.73
C GLN A 651 -6.40 26.05 -15.44
N PRO A 652 -5.38 26.05 -14.54
CA PRO A 652 -4.20 25.17 -14.55
C PRO A 652 -4.56 23.72 -14.20
N SER A 653 -3.87 22.73 -14.80
CA SER A 653 -4.06 21.31 -14.53
C SER A 653 -2.83 20.47 -14.92
N THR A 654 -2.84 19.21 -14.55
CA THR A 654 -1.84 18.22 -14.96
C THR A 654 -2.50 17.01 -15.63
N ASN A 655 -1.73 16.24 -16.39
CA ASN A 655 -2.19 14.98 -17.00
C ASN A 655 -1.91 13.75 -16.13
N PHE A 656 -1.36 13.93 -14.95
CA PHE A 656 -0.93 12.84 -14.06
C PHE A 656 -0.04 11.81 -14.82
N ASN A 657 -0.36 10.52 -14.74
CA ASN A 657 0.36 9.46 -15.46
C ASN A 657 -0.10 9.28 -16.92
N PHE A 658 -1.20 9.87 -17.32
CA PHE A 658 -1.95 9.50 -18.51
C PHE A 658 -1.10 9.50 -19.79
N LYS A 659 -0.20 10.47 -19.93
CA LYS A 659 0.75 10.57 -21.06
C LYS A 659 2.13 10.01 -20.72
N LEU A 660 2.58 10.13 -19.45
CA LEU A 660 3.92 9.72 -19.04
C LEU A 660 4.08 8.20 -18.89
N GLY A 661 2.98 7.48 -18.74
CA GLY A 661 2.94 6.07 -18.45
C GLY A 661 3.02 5.76 -16.94
N LEU A 662 2.28 4.76 -16.52
CA LEU A 662 2.40 4.15 -15.18
C LEU A 662 3.50 3.08 -15.26
N LYS A 663 4.58 3.28 -14.54
CA LYS A 663 5.73 2.37 -14.48
C LYS A 663 5.56 1.33 -13.39
#